data_f832533d6eb2c33d93f6cd74b4debe14
#
_entry.id   f832533d6eb2c33d93f6cd74b4debe14
#
_cell.length_a   1.000
_cell.length_b   1.000
_cell.length_c   1.000
_cell.angle_alpha   90.00
_cell.angle_beta   90.00
_cell.angle_gamma   90.00
#
_symmetry.space_group_name_H-M   'P 1'
#
loop_
_entity.id
_entity.type
_entity.pdbx_description
1 polymer ?
#
loop_
_entity_poly.entity_id
_entity_poly.type
_entity_poly.pdbx_seq_one_letter_code
_entity_poly.pdbx_strand_id
1 'polypeptide(L)'
;MRKQLSVSLLCCLLVSATSLAQSWKPYEQASKGKTYEASDCVTLLDSTLVSVQPTGQGSFAVCKVIKVQTPRGAVDNRVIKYDYDPLTAYAEFKRVTIHRANGKVDELDVRKTCDYAAPARAIYWGARQIMIEVGALQPGDIVDYEIAKKGFTYALLAAGNEDESRFIPPMRGQFYDIVPFWSNTPTVRKVYVVSIPMEKELQFQFYQGECASSMRYEDGRKKYSFAMDDMMPFAKEPNMVDLFDAAPKLMMSTTPQWKDKSLWFNKVNEDYGSFDPLPEAQKKVDELIKGKKTEMEKIAVLTHWVADNIRYSGISMGKGEGFTLHNTKMNYTDRCGVCKDIAGTLISFLRMAGFEAYPAMTMAGSRVESIPADHFNHCVAVVKLSNGTYMPLDPTWVPFCRELWSSAEQQQNYLPGVPEGSDLCITPVSAPENHYVRIKADNRLDADGTLRGTFTLTAEGQSDSNIRRIFTTGFQSEWKSTMERQLLAISPKARLLSVDYGKNPKDYQAAPIKITFRYEIPDYALRGEGEMFFRPMVMNNLYNQVRSYMWIDTSVENRKYGFKDGCSRLVELDETIQLPAGYKLVSAAKDETMQGVGADFEGSLVQKGNKVLLHNRLALKKRVYEASDWESFRNAVNAHKAYGEYLVIKK
;
A
#
# COMPACT_ATOMS: atom_id res chain seq x y z
N MET A 1 18.36 30.06 -51.05
CA MET A 1 18.77 28.79 -50.43
C MET A 1 17.54 28.19 -49.73
N ARG A 2 17.01 27.16 -50.32
CA ARG A 2 15.72 26.51 -49.94
C ARG A 2 15.92 25.66 -48.71
N LYS A 3 15.17 25.94 -47.63
CA LYS A 3 14.98 25.02 -46.54
C LYS A 3 14.06 23.89 -47.03
N GLN A 4 14.62 22.73 -47.27
CA GLN A 4 13.84 21.50 -47.39
C GLN A 4 13.35 21.11 -45.99
N LEU A 5 12.05 21.32 -45.76
CA LEU A 5 11.35 20.65 -44.66
C LEU A 5 11.32 19.17 -45.02
N SER A 6 12.03 18.39 -44.23
CA SER A 6 11.88 16.93 -44.19
C SER A 6 10.53 16.62 -43.58
N VAL A 7 9.51 16.45 -44.39
CA VAL A 7 8.27 15.77 -44.05
C VAL A 7 8.60 14.29 -43.99
N SER A 8 9.34 13.89 -42.96
CA SER A 8 9.61 12.47 -42.69
C SER A 8 8.46 11.87 -41.91
N LEU A 9 7.66 11.17 -42.67
CA LEU A 9 6.99 9.93 -42.28
C LEU A 9 6.15 9.94 -40.99
N LEU A 10 5.15 10.82 -40.95
CA LEU A 10 3.94 10.60 -40.13
C LEU A 10 3.00 9.59 -40.84
N CYS A 11 3.56 8.73 -41.67
CA CYS A 11 2.82 7.79 -42.52
C CYS A 11 2.99 6.32 -42.12
N CYS A 12 2.98 5.97 -40.87
CA CYS A 12 2.93 4.55 -40.53
C CYS A 12 2.04 4.22 -39.32
N LEU A 13 0.99 4.97 -39.11
CA LEU A 13 -0.10 4.55 -38.18
C LEU A 13 -1.48 4.93 -38.73
N LEU A 14 -1.60 4.97 -40.05
CA LEU A 14 -2.84 4.61 -40.71
C LEU A 14 -2.86 3.07 -40.86
N VAL A 15 -2.67 2.32 -39.76
CA VAL A 15 -3.42 1.10 -39.62
C VAL A 15 -4.85 1.58 -39.65
N SER A 16 -5.50 1.29 -40.75
CA SER A 16 -6.85 1.69 -41.05
C SER A 16 -7.70 1.70 -39.77
N ALA A 17 -7.96 2.89 -39.23
CA ALA A 17 -8.95 3.12 -38.17
C ALA A 17 -10.34 2.54 -38.57
N THR A 18 -10.49 2.19 -39.83
CA THR A 18 -11.68 1.52 -40.38
C THR A 18 -11.85 0.07 -40.00
N SER A 19 -10.84 -0.64 -39.47
CA SER A 19 -11.02 -2.01 -38.99
C SER A 19 -11.30 -2.11 -37.50
N LEU A 20 -11.12 -1.04 -36.73
CA LEU A 20 -11.41 -0.97 -35.29
C LEU A 20 -12.73 -0.26 -34.94
N ALA A 21 -13.37 0.36 -35.87
CA ALA A 21 -14.81 0.57 -35.78
C ALA A 21 -15.54 -0.77 -35.89
N GLN A 22 -15.09 -1.78 -35.15
CA GLN A 22 -15.95 -2.91 -34.83
C GLN A 22 -17.20 -2.32 -34.23
N SER A 23 -18.26 -2.36 -35.02
CA SER A 23 -19.55 -1.85 -34.60
C SER A 23 -19.83 -2.34 -33.18
N TRP A 24 -19.93 -1.42 -32.21
CA TRP A 24 -20.31 -1.73 -30.83
C TRP A 24 -21.72 -2.32 -30.75
N LYS A 25 -22.52 -2.24 -31.85
CA LYS A 25 -23.87 -2.76 -31.95
C LYS A 25 -24.03 -4.23 -31.57
N PRO A 26 -23.14 -5.18 -31.93
CA PRO A 26 -23.23 -6.56 -31.45
C PRO A 26 -23.13 -6.64 -29.92
N TYR A 27 -22.30 -5.82 -29.29
CA TYR A 27 -22.11 -5.81 -27.84
C TYR A 27 -23.28 -5.14 -27.12
N GLU A 28 -23.90 -4.12 -27.72
CA GLU A 28 -25.15 -3.58 -27.22
C GLU A 28 -26.26 -4.62 -27.22
N GLN A 29 -26.39 -5.37 -28.32
CA GLN A 29 -27.37 -6.46 -28.40
C GLN A 29 -27.05 -7.55 -27.36
N ALA A 30 -25.79 -7.90 -27.18
CA ALA A 30 -25.36 -8.89 -26.20
C ALA A 30 -25.61 -8.45 -24.75
N SER A 31 -25.70 -7.14 -24.47
CA SER A 31 -25.97 -6.62 -23.13
C SER A 31 -27.44 -6.67 -22.72
N LYS A 32 -28.36 -6.85 -23.67
CA LYS A 32 -29.82 -6.88 -23.40
C LYS A 32 -30.23 -8.14 -22.65
N GLY A 33 -31.10 -7.99 -21.66
CA GLY A 33 -31.64 -9.11 -20.89
C GLY A 33 -30.65 -9.77 -19.93
N LYS A 34 -29.47 -9.17 -19.71
CA LYS A 34 -28.49 -9.63 -18.73
C LYS A 34 -28.58 -8.82 -17.43
N THR A 35 -27.93 -9.33 -16.39
CA THR A 35 -27.78 -8.67 -15.07
C THR A 35 -27.17 -7.27 -15.12
N TYR A 36 -26.66 -6.84 -16.27
CA TYR A 36 -26.13 -5.50 -16.48
C TYR A 36 -27.18 -4.39 -16.41
N GLU A 37 -28.45 -4.70 -16.64
CA GLU A 37 -29.55 -3.70 -16.67
C GLU A 37 -29.75 -2.97 -15.33
N ALA A 38 -29.31 -3.58 -14.22
CA ALA A 38 -29.35 -2.96 -12.89
C ALA A 38 -28.22 -1.96 -12.63
N SER A 39 -27.25 -1.83 -13.54
CA SER A 39 -26.10 -0.94 -13.36
C SER A 39 -26.37 0.45 -13.92
N ASP A 40 -25.73 1.48 -13.34
CA ASP A 40 -25.85 2.85 -13.83
C ASP A 40 -25.31 3.03 -15.25
N CYS A 41 -24.30 2.25 -15.62
CA CYS A 41 -23.66 2.20 -16.94
C CYS A 41 -23.19 0.79 -17.27
N VAL A 42 -23.04 0.52 -18.57
CA VAL A 42 -22.38 -0.69 -19.09
C VAL A 42 -21.31 -0.28 -20.08
N THR A 43 -20.09 -0.78 -19.90
CA THR A 43 -19.04 -0.68 -20.91
C THR A 43 -19.28 -1.76 -21.97
N LEU A 44 -19.69 -1.36 -23.16
CA LEU A 44 -19.95 -2.29 -24.27
C LEU A 44 -18.64 -2.84 -24.83
N LEU A 45 -17.64 -1.96 -24.98
CA LEU A 45 -16.32 -2.32 -25.48
C LEU A 45 -15.26 -1.51 -24.72
N ASP A 46 -14.22 -2.19 -24.24
CA ASP A 46 -12.97 -1.64 -23.75
C ASP A 46 -11.83 -2.27 -24.53
N SER A 47 -11.28 -1.56 -25.50
CA SER A 47 -10.27 -2.07 -26.42
C SER A 47 -9.01 -1.23 -26.38
N THR A 48 -7.85 -1.87 -26.25
CA THR A 48 -6.55 -1.22 -26.32
C THR A 48 -5.67 -1.93 -27.34
N LEU A 49 -5.15 -1.18 -28.31
CA LEU A 49 -4.15 -1.65 -29.27
C LEU A 49 -2.82 -0.99 -28.97
N VAL A 50 -1.79 -1.80 -28.88
CA VAL A 50 -0.42 -1.33 -28.59
C VAL A 50 0.50 -1.72 -29.72
N SER A 51 1.26 -0.75 -30.23
CA SER A 51 2.39 -0.96 -31.15
C SER A 51 3.69 -0.61 -30.44
N VAL A 52 4.56 -1.60 -30.24
CA VAL A 52 5.86 -1.44 -29.57
C VAL A 52 6.96 -1.27 -30.61
N GLN A 53 7.77 -0.23 -30.46
CA GLN A 53 8.94 0.03 -31.33
C GLN A 53 10.16 -0.80 -30.88
N PRO A 54 11.19 -0.98 -31.72
CA PRO A 54 12.44 -1.64 -31.32
C PRO A 54 13.08 -1.02 -30.08
N THR A 55 12.90 0.28 -29.86
CA THR A 55 13.38 1.03 -28.69
C THR A 55 12.63 0.73 -27.37
N GLY A 56 11.53 -0.03 -27.44
CA GLY A 56 10.63 -0.26 -26.32
C GLY A 56 9.50 0.76 -26.19
N GLN A 57 9.52 1.83 -26.99
CA GLN A 57 8.44 2.82 -26.98
C GLN A 57 7.12 2.20 -27.41
N GLY A 58 6.08 2.36 -26.58
CA GLY A 58 4.71 1.97 -26.90
C GLY A 58 3.89 3.11 -27.47
N SER A 59 3.07 2.79 -28.48
CA SER A 59 1.99 3.66 -28.97
C SER A 59 0.67 2.93 -28.77
N PHE A 60 -0.29 3.59 -28.14
CA PHE A 60 -1.55 3.00 -27.68
C PHE A 60 -2.72 3.69 -28.37
N ALA A 61 -3.68 2.91 -28.88
CA ALA A 61 -5.01 3.36 -29.26
C ALA A 61 -6.00 2.74 -28.28
N VAL A 62 -6.59 3.56 -27.41
CA VAL A 62 -7.56 3.14 -26.38
C VAL A 62 -8.94 3.57 -26.85
N CYS A 63 -9.82 2.59 -27.07
CA CYS A 63 -11.19 2.80 -27.49
C CYS A 63 -12.15 2.30 -26.40
N LYS A 64 -13.08 3.14 -25.98
CA LYS A 64 -14.07 2.78 -24.98
C LYS A 64 -15.46 3.24 -25.39
N VAL A 65 -16.44 2.32 -25.22
CA VAL A 65 -17.83 2.56 -25.55
C VAL A 65 -18.69 2.27 -24.32
N ILE A 66 -19.36 3.29 -23.81
CA ILE A 66 -20.12 3.23 -22.56
C ILE A 66 -21.60 3.57 -22.85
N LYS A 67 -22.50 2.65 -22.50
CA LYS A 67 -23.94 2.88 -22.52
C LYS A 67 -24.40 3.39 -21.16
N VAL A 68 -25.06 4.52 -21.17
CA VAL A 68 -25.68 5.13 -19.98
C VAL A 68 -27.05 4.52 -19.74
N GLN A 69 -27.36 4.07 -18.53
CA GLN A 69 -28.61 3.38 -18.22
C GLN A 69 -29.49 4.15 -17.24
N THR A 70 -28.89 4.99 -16.39
CA THR A 70 -29.62 5.76 -15.37
C THR A 70 -29.23 7.24 -15.39
N PRO A 71 -30.03 8.12 -14.76
CA PRO A 71 -29.63 9.52 -14.59
C PRO A 71 -28.32 9.69 -13.84
N ARG A 72 -27.98 8.80 -12.89
CA ARG A 72 -26.70 8.80 -12.18
C ARG A 72 -25.56 8.49 -13.14
N GLY A 73 -25.70 7.44 -13.96
CA GLY A 73 -24.74 7.12 -15.00
C GLY A 73 -24.52 8.27 -15.99
N ALA A 74 -25.60 9.04 -16.29
CA ALA A 74 -25.50 10.24 -17.13
C ALA A 74 -24.63 11.33 -16.48
N VAL A 75 -24.75 11.54 -15.18
CA VAL A 75 -23.93 12.51 -14.42
C VAL A 75 -22.47 12.05 -14.34
N ASP A 76 -22.24 10.79 -14.06
CA ASP A 76 -20.89 10.23 -13.85
C ASP A 76 -20.05 10.24 -15.15
N ASN A 77 -20.71 10.25 -16.33
CA ASN A 77 -20.05 10.27 -17.63
C ASN A 77 -20.09 11.62 -18.37
N ARG A 78 -20.44 12.72 -17.69
CA ARG A 78 -20.46 14.07 -18.29
C ARG A 78 -19.08 14.57 -18.71
N VAL A 79 -18.02 14.03 -18.10
CA VAL A 79 -16.64 14.42 -18.39
C VAL A 79 -15.83 13.15 -18.55
N ILE A 80 -15.19 13.00 -19.71
CA ILE A 80 -14.19 11.95 -19.92
C ILE A 80 -12.85 12.50 -19.48
N LYS A 81 -12.11 11.72 -18.70
CA LYS A 81 -10.81 12.07 -18.13
C LYS A 81 -9.80 10.98 -18.43
N TYR A 82 -8.56 11.40 -18.70
CA TYR A 82 -7.45 10.49 -18.90
C TYR A 82 -6.16 11.08 -18.33
N ASP A 83 -5.54 10.37 -17.38
CA ASP A 83 -4.32 10.80 -16.71
C ASP A 83 -3.08 10.38 -17.50
N TYR A 84 -2.07 11.21 -17.55
CA TYR A 84 -0.77 10.90 -18.15
C TYR A 84 0.35 11.69 -17.46
N ASP A 85 1.57 11.20 -17.58
CA ASP A 85 2.76 11.91 -17.11
C ASP A 85 3.44 12.60 -18.31
N PRO A 86 3.48 13.94 -18.39
CA PRO A 86 4.05 14.65 -19.53
C PRO A 86 5.57 14.48 -19.68
N LEU A 87 6.26 14.00 -18.63
CA LEU A 87 7.69 13.70 -18.70
C LEU A 87 7.98 12.44 -19.52
N THR A 88 7.02 11.50 -19.57
CA THR A 88 7.23 10.15 -20.12
C THR A 88 6.19 9.74 -21.14
N ALA A 89 5.10 10.47 -21.24
CA ALA A 89 3.99 10.14 -22.12
C ALA A 89 3.34 11.40 -22.72
N TYR A 90 2.65 11.16 -23.81
CA TYR A 90 1.74 12.11 -24.46
C TYR A 90 0.39 11.42 -24.63
N ALA A 91 -0.70 12.13 -24.41
CA ALA A 91 -2.06 11.62 -24.63
C ALA A 91 -2.95 12.68 -25.27
N GLU A 92 -3.86 12.26 -26.14
CA GLU A 92 -4.86 13.13 -26.79
C GLU A 92 -6.14 12.36 -27.11
N PHE A 93 -7.28 13.05 -27.08
CA PHE A 93 -8.52 12.51 -27.66
C PHE A 93 -8.46 12.59 -29.19
N LYS A 94 -8.67 11.48 -29.85
CA LYS A 94 -8.77 11.40 -31.31
C LYS A 94 -10.21 11.56 -31.81
N ARG A 95 -11.16 11.04 -31.05
CA ARG A 95 -12.58 11.07 -31.37
C ARG A 95 -13.41 10.95 -30.10
N VAL A 96 -14.50 11.68 -30.05
CA VAL A 96 -15.56 11.50 -29.04
C VAL A 96 -16.91 11.68 -29.74
N THR A 97 -17.70 10.63 -29.74
CA THR A 97 -19.00 10.56 -30.42
C THR A 97 -20.09 10.15 -29.40
N ILE A 98 -21.21 10.82 -29.43
CA ILE A 98 -22.37 10.47 -28.61
C ILE A 98 -23.47 9.95 -29.54
N HIS A 99 -23.81 8.69 -29.39
CA HIS A 99 -24.96 8.11 -30.06
C HIS A 99 -26.17 8.27 -29.13
N ARG A 100 -27.06 9.17 -29.47
CA ARG A 100 -28.24 9.48 -28.69
C ARG A 100 -29.28 8.38 -28.77
N ALA A 101 -30.04 8.20 -27.70
CA ALA A 101 -31.13 7.21 -27.65
C ALA A 101 -32.19 7.38 -28.75
N ASN A 102 -32.36 8.62 -29.25
CA ASN A 102 -33.26 8.95 -30.36
C ASN A 102 -32.66 8.75 -31.76
N GLY A 103 -31.46 8.17 -31.86
CA GLY A 103 -30.76 7.88 -33.11
C GLY A 103 -29.90 9.03 -33.67
N LYS A 104 -29.91 10.22 -33.05
CA LYS A 104 -29.00 11.30 -33.43
C LYS A 104 -27.58 10.94 -33.04
N VAL A 105 -26.61 11.43 -33.81
CA VAL A 105 -25.17 11.29 -33.53
C VAL A 105 -24.56 12.66 -33.38
N ASP A 106 -23.93 12.91 -32.26
CA ASP A 106 -23.22 14.15 -31.96
C ASP A 106 -21.71 13.86 -31.91
N GLU A 107 -20.93 14.47 -32.78
CA GLU A 107 -19.47 14.43 -32.74
C GLU A 107 -18.95 15.65 -32.01
N LEU A 108 -18.10 15.42 -31.00
CA LEU A 108 -17.51 16.50 -30.21
C LEU A 108 -16.22 17.00 -30.86
N ASP A 109 -16.02 18.29 -30.79
CA ASP A 109 -14.76 18.92 -31.22
C ASP A 109 -13.66 18.64 -30.18
N VAL A 110 -12.80 17.65 -30.47
CA VAL A 110 -11.70 17.25 -29.58
C VAL A 110 -10.68 18.36 -29.30
N ARG A 111 -10.67 19.44 -30.10
CA ARG A 111 -9.84 20.63 -29.83
C ARG A 111 -10.27 21.40 -28.59
N LYS A 112 -11.45 21.13 -28.07
CA LYS A 112 -11.96 21.65 -26.80
C LYS A 112 -11.49 20.88 -25.59
N THR A 113 -10.58 19.91 -25.76
CA THR A 113 -9.94 19.22 -24.67
C THR A 113 -9.21 20.20 -23.76
N CYS A 114 -9.47 20.11 -22.48
CA CYS A 114 -8.72 20.81 -21.45
C CYS A 114 -7.62 19.89 -20.91
N ASP A 115 -6.49 20.48 -20.57
CA ASP A 115 -5.36 19.77 -19.97
C ASP A 115 -4.98 20.46 -18.66
N TYR A 116 -5.22 19.78 -17.53
CA TYR A 116 -5.02 20.30 -16.19
C TYR A 116 -4.03 19.44 -15.41
N ALA A 117 -3.52 19.97 -14.30
CA ALA A 117 -2.84 19.15 -13.30
C ALA A 117 -3.79 18.08 -12.78
N ALA A 118 -3.38 16.82 -12.84
CA ALA A 118 -4.14 15.74 -12.23
C ALA A 118 -4.15 15.90 -10.69
N PRO A 119 -5.19 15.41 -9.99
CA PRO A 119 -5.16 15.37 -8.54
C PRO A 119 -3.91 14.65 -8.05
N ALA A 120 -3.17 15.28 -7.14
CA ALA A 120 -1.98 14.70 -6.55
C ALA A 120 -2.28 13.34 -5.92
N ARG A 121 -1.50 12.33 -6.27
CA ARG A 121 -1.60 10.98 -5.71
C ARG A 121 -0.28 10.63 -5.03
N ALA A 122 -0.30 10.50 -3.73
CA ALA A 122 0.89 10.27 -2.92
C ALA A 122 1.97 11.35 -3.16
N ILE A 123 3.15 10.97 -3.63
CA ILE A 123 4.27 11.88 -3.91
C ILE A 123 4.26 12.44 -5.34
N TYR A 124 3.27 12.04 -6.16
CA TYR A 124 3.20 12.41 -7.57
C TYR A 124 2.48 13.74 -7.81
N TRP A 125 3.19 14.74 -8.23
CA TRP A 125 2.71 16.11 -8.46
C TRP A 125 2.79 16.56 -9.91
N GLY A 126 3.47 15.79 -10.78
CA GLY A 126 3.71 16.12 -12.17
C GLY A 126 2.65 15.60 -13.16
N ALA A 127 1.81 14.66 -12.73
CA ALA A 127 0.79 14.08 -13.61
C ALA A 127 -0.22 15.13 -14.09
N ARG A 128 -0.64 14.99 -15.34
CA ARG A 128 -1.67 15.80 -15.96
C ARG A 128 -2.88 14.96 -16.32
N GLN A 129 -4.00 15.63 -16.52
CA GLN A 129 -5.27 15.02 -16.89
C GLN A 129 -5.85 15.75 -18.08
N ILE A 130 -5.97 15.08 -19.23
CA ILE A 130 -6.78 15.59 -20.34
C ILE A 130 -8.24 15.30 -20.05
N MET A 131 -9.10 16.28 -20.28
CA MET A 131 -10.54 16.21 -20.02
C MET A 131 -11.33 16.80 -21.18
N ILE A 132 -12.45 16.17 -21.49
CA ILE A 132 -13.43 16.71 -22.43
C ILE A 132 -14.84 16.60 -21.83
N GLU A 133 -15.59 17.70 -21.88
CA GLU A 133 -17.00 17.71 -21.47
C GLU A 133 -17.86 17.11 -22.57
N VAL A 134 -18.60 16.07 -22.20
CA VAL A 134 -19.53 15.37 -23.09
C VAL A 134 -20.89 16.09 -23.15
N GLY A 135 -21.17 16.90 -22.15
CA GLY A 135 -22.44 17.62 -22.02
C GLY A 135 -23.54 16.79 -21.36
N ALA A 136 -24.79 17.18 -21.57
CA ALA A 136 -25.94 16.50 -20.99
C ALA A 136 -26.18 15.15 -21.69
N LEU A 137 -26.15 14.08 -20.90
CA LEU A 137 -26.48 12.71 -21.32
C LEU A 137 -27.84 12.31 -20.78
N GLN A 138 -28.47 11.35 -21.44
CA GLN A 138 -29.75 10.75 -21.06
C GLN A 138 -29.57 9.22 -20.95
N PRO A 139 -30.38 8.52 -20.15
CA PRO A 139 -30.44 7.06 -20.22
C PRO A 139 -30.72 6.58 -21.65
N GLY A 140 -29.92 5.60 -22.11
CA GLY A 140 -29.93 5.10 -23.47
C GLY A 140 -28.89 5.74 -24.41
N ASP A 141 -28.28 6.86 -24.04
CA ASP A 141 -27.15 7.42 -24.81
C ASP A 141 -25.91 6.53 -24.68
N ILE A 142 -25.11 6.51 -25.75
CA ILE A 142 -23.84 5.78 -25.78
C ILE A 142 -22.70 6.77 -26.06
N VAL A 143 -21.71 6.77 -25.20
CA VAL A 143 -20.47 7.57 -25.31
C VAL A 143 -19.40 6.67 -25.88
N ASP A 144 -18.91 7.01 -27.08
CA ASP A 144 -17.85 6.28 -27.81
C ASP A 144 -16.66 7.20 -28.01
N TYR A 145 -15.50 6.85 -27.43
CA TYR A 145 -14.33 7.67 -27.53
C TYR A 145 -13.05 6.88 -27.81
N GLU A 146 -12.10 7.58 -28.42
CA GLU A 146 -10.77 7.08 -28.72
C GLU A 146 -9.70 8.03 -28.22
N ILE A 147 -8.70 7.48 -27.52
CA ILE A 147 -7.52 8.18 -27.02
C ILE A 147 -6.28 7.57 -27.68
N ALA A 148 -5.42 8.43 -28.24
CA ALA A 148 -4.08 8.05 -28.59
C ALA A 148 -3.12 8.42 -27.46
N LYS A 149 -2.29 7.46 -27.06
CA LYS A 149 -1.21 7.66 -26.10
C LYS A 149 0.09 7.16 -26.70
N LYS A 150 1.20 7.82 -26.40
CA LYS A 150 2.54 7.33 -26.71
C LYS A 150 3.43 7.48 -25.48
N GLY A 151 4.43 6.62 -25.34
CA GLY A 151 5.32 6.60 -24.20
C GLY A 151 4.93 5.54 -23.18
N PHE A 152 5.28 5.75 -21.94
CA PHE A 152 5.02 4.81 -20.85
C PHE A 152 4.49 5.59 -19.65
N THR A 153 3.82 4.86 -18.76
CA THR A 153 3.24 5.46 -17.56
C THR A 153 3.97 4.85 -16.38
N TYR A 154 5.09 5.44 -16.02
CA TYR A 154 5.73 5.04 -14.79
C TYR A 154 6.47 6.20 -14.15
N ALA A 155 6.28 6.21 -12.94
CA ALA A 155 6.43 7.33 -12.13
C ALA A 155 7.82 7.53 -11.53
N LEU A 156 8.78 6.74 -11.74
CA LEU A 156 10.11 6.86 -11.14
C LEU A 156 11.17 6.92 -12.26
N LEU A 157 11.45 8.08 -12.83
CA LEU A 157 12.19 8.11 -14.09
C LEU A 157 13.32 9.10 -14.19
N ALA A 158 14.43 8.63 -14.72
CA ALA A 158 15.47 9.49 -15.21
C ALA A 158 14.87 10.45 -16.25
N ALA A 159 15.09 11.74 -16.09
CA ALA A 159 14.74 12.71 -17.10
C ALA A 159 15.44 12.34 -18.41
N GLY A 160 14.66 11.99 -19.43
CA GLY A 160 15.14 11.92 -20.78
C GLY A 160 15.53 13.31 -21.27
N ASN A 161 16.26 13.38 -22.36
CA ASN A 161 16.46 14.62 -23.05
C ASN A 161 15.11 15.19 -23.54
N GLU A 162 15.05 16.49 -23.82
CA GLU A 162 13.82 17.23 -24.18
C GLU A 162 13.21 16.82 -25.54
N ASP A 163 13.77 15.84 -26.22
CA ASP A 163 13.33 15.31 -27.51
C ASP A 163 12.42 14.08 -27.36
N GLU A 164 12.11 13.44 -28.49
CA GLU A 164 11.30 12.22 -28.58
C GLU A 164 11.82 11.07 -27.72
N SER A 165 13.09 11.12 -27.25
CA SER A 165 13.69 10.09 -26.43
C SER A 165 13.03 9.95 -25.04
N ARG A 166 12.36 11.00 -24.55
CA ARG A 166 11.60 10.98 -23.27
C ARG A 166 10.46 9.96 -23.26
N PHE A 167 9.99 9.54 -24.43
CA PHE A 167 8.92 8.54 -24.56
C PHE A 167 9.44 7.09 -24.61
N ILE A 168 10.74 6.92 -24.58
CA ILE A 168 11.40 5.61 -24.60
C ILE A 168 11.63 5.17 -23.16
N PRO A 169 11.21 3.94 -22.77
CA PRO A 169 11.47 3.43 -21.43
C PRO A 169 12.96 3.49 -21.07
N PRO A 170 13.32 3.78 -19.81
CA PRO A 170 14.72 3.92 -19.37
C PRO A 170 15.55 2.66 -19.64
N MET A 171 14.99 1.49 -19.44
CA MET A 171 15.57 0.22 -19.88
C MET A 171 15.31 0.06 -21.38
N ARG A 172 16.15 0.73 -22.20
CA ARG A 172 15.97 0.82 -23.64
C ARG A 172 15.83 -0.53 -24.31
N GLY A 173 14.91 -0.62 -25.25
CA GLY A 173 14.60 -1.86 -25.95
C GLY A 173 13.61 -2.76 -25.20
N GLN A 174 13.28 -2.47 -23.96
CA GLN A 174 12.33 -3.25 -23.19
C GLN A 174 10.95 -2.59 -23.12
N PHE A 175 9.92 -3.42 -23.11
CA PHE A 175 8.52 -3.03 -22.97
C PHE A 175 7.87 -3.88 -21.88
N TYR A 176 7.01 -3.29 -21.11
CA TYR A 176 6.12 -4.01 -20.19
C TYR A 176 4.77 -3.30 -20.09
N ASP A 177 3.75 -4.04 -19.70
CA ASP A 177 2.46 -3.47 -19.31
C ASP A 177 1.79 -4.34 -18.24
N ILE A 178 0.96 -3.69 -17.43
CA ILE A 178 0.13 -4.32 -16.39
C ILE A 178 -1.31 -3.89 -16.67
N VAL A 179 -2.09 -4.80 -17.19
CA VAL A 179 -3.44 -4.51 -17.70
C VAL A 179 -4.49 -5.07 -16.76
N PRO A 180 -5.25 -4.21 -16.05
CA PRO A 180 -6.39 -4.67 -15.25
C PRO A 180 -7.48 -5.30 -16.14
N PHE A 181 -7.93 -6.51 -15.79
CA PHE A 181 -9.10 -7.17 -16.37
C PHE A 181 -10.24 -7.18 -15.34
N TRP A 182 -10.42 -6.08 -14.66
CA TRP A 182 -11.51 -5.84 -13.72
C TRP A 182 -12.04 -4.41 -13.90
N SER A 183 -13.26 -4.18 -13.47
CA SER A 183 -13.95 -2.89 -13.56
C SER A 183 -14.92 -2.73 -12.39
N ASN A 184 -15.31 -1.49 -12.10
CA ASN A 184 -16.40 -1.16 -11.19
C ASN A 184 -17.78 -1.16 -11.92
N THR A 185 -17.77 -1.25 -13.25
CA THR A 185 -18.96 -1.32 -14.09
C THR A 185 -18.93 -2.61 -14.90
N PRO A 186 -20.09 -3.23 -15.23
CA PRO A 186 -20.13 -4.37 -16.13
C PRO A 186 -19.48 -4.01 -17.45
N THR A 187 -18.72 -4.94 -18.00
CA THR A 187 -18.07 -4.79 -19.31
C THR A 187 -18.40 -5.98 -20.18
N VAL A 188 -19.06 -5.74 -21.32
CA VAL A 188 -19.48 -6.80 -22.22
C VAL A 188 -18.28 -7.47 -22.88
N ARG A 189 -17.33 -6.65 -23.36
CA ARG A 189 -16.08 -7.15 -23.95
C ARG A 189 -14.91 -6.26 -23.65
N LYS A 190 -13.83 -6.86 -23.16
CA LYS A 190 -12.51 -6.23 -23.05
C LYS A 190 -11.53 -6.93 -23.96
N VAL A 191 -10.75 -6.14 -24.73
CA VAL A 191 -9.73 -6.64 -25.65
C VAL A 191 -8.44 -5.85 -25.46
N TYR A 192 -7.33 -6.55 -25.35
CA TYR A 192 -6.00 -5.96 -25.35
C TYR A 192 -5.14 -6.63 -26.42
N VAL A 193 -4.60 -5.86 -27.32
CA VAL A 193 -3.75 -6.37 -28.42
C VAL A 193 -2.41 -5.66 -28.38
N VAL A 194 -1.32 -6.43 -28.37
CA VAL A 194 0.04 -5.89 -28.41
C VAL A 194 0.78 -6.45 -29.61
N SER A 195 1.37 -5.55 -30.38
CA SER A 195 2.19 -5.86 -31.56
C SER A 195 3.64 -5.48 -31.26
N ILE A 196 4.55 -6.45 -31.33
CA ILE A 196 5.98 -6.27 -31.09
C ILE A 196 6.82 -6.62 -32.32
N PRO A 197 8.05 -6.08 -32.48
CA PRO A 197 8.97 -6.48 -33.53
C PRO A 197 9.27 -7.99 -33.51
N MET A 198 9.56 -8.57 -34.68
CA MET A 198 9.80 -10.02 -34.83
C MET A 198 10.97 -10.55 -33.97
N GLU A 199 11.99 -9.74 -33.78
CA GLU A 199 13.19 -10.07 -33.01
C GLU A 199 13.00 -10.05 -31.51
N LYS A 200 11.87 -9.53 -31.03
CA LYS A 200 11.54 -9.48 -29.59
C LYS A 200 10.71 -10.68 -29.17
N GLU A 201 10.91 -11.10 -27.93
CA GLU A 201 10.05 -12.07 -27.26
C GLU A 201 9.21 -11.36 -26.21
N LEU A 202 7.94 -11.76 -26.10
CA LEU A 202 7.01 -11.27 -25.06
C LEU A 202 6.66 -12.43 -24.15
N GLN A 203 7.03 -12.32 -22.90
CA GLN A 203 6.46 -13.17 -21.86
C GLN A 203 5.23 -12.51 -21.26
N PHE A 204 4.24 -13.30 -20.92
CA PHE A 204 3.02 -12.81 -20.30
C PHE A 204 2.39 -13.87 -19.41
N GLN A 205 1.61 -13.40 -18.45
CA GLN A 205 0.80 -14.25 -17.58
C GLN A 205 -0.48 -13.53 -17.21
N PHE A 206 -1.57 -14.27 -17.18
CA PHE A 206 -2.86 -13.82 -16.67
C PHE A 206 -2.99 -14.32 -15.22
N TYR A 207 -3.24 -13.41 -14.28
CA TYR A 207 -3.35 -13.70 -12.87
C TYR A 207 -4.79 -13.56 -12.41
N GLN A 208 -5.20 -14.34 -11.41
CA GLN A 208 -6.51 -14.30 -10.75
C GLN A 208 -7.70 -14.53 -11.68
N GLY A 209 -7.52 -15.32 -12.71
CA GLY A 209 -8.57 -15.67 -13.65
C GLY A 209 -8.01 -16.22 -14.96
N GLU A 210 -8.83 -16.21 -15.99
CA GLU A 210 -8.50 -16.68 -17.34
C GLU A 210 -9.00 -15.69 -18.39
N CYS A 211 -8.32 -15.61 -19.53
CA CYS A 211 -8.76 -14.88 -20.71
C CYS A 211 -8.48 -15.68 -21.98
N ALA A 212 -9.26 -15.44 -23.02
CA ALA A 212 -8.95 -15.95 -24.34
C ALA A 212 -7.68 -15.27 -24.87
N SER A 213 -6.70 -16.03 -25.31
CA SER A 213 -5.45 -15.50 -25.86
C SER A 213 -5.11 -16.14 -27.20
N SER A 214 -4.50 -15.35 -28.07
CA SER A 214 -3.98 -15.83 -29.36
C SER A 214 -2.74 -15.05 -29.78
N MET A 215 -1.90 -15.67 -30.61
CA MET A 215 -0.74 -15.04 -31.20
C MET A 215 -0.75 -15.31 -32.70
N ARG A 216 -0.41 -14.30 -33.50
CA ARG A 216 -0.25 -14.41 -34.94
C ARG A 216 0.89 -13.55 -35.46
N TYR A 217 1.40 -13.93 -36.61
CA TYR A 217 2.34 -13.14 -37.38
C TYR A 217 1.57 -12.31 -38.40
N GLU A 218 1.76 -11.00 -38.37
CA GLU A 218 1.07 -10.07 -39.26
C GLU A 218 1.98 -8.88 -39.53
N ASP A 219 2.13 -8.47 -40.78
CA ASP A 219 2.93 -7.32 -41.22
C ASP A 219 4.38 -7.33 -40.68
N GLY A 220 5.03 -8.50 -40.63
CA GLY A 220 6.38 -8.66 -40.13
C GLY A 220 6.53 -8.44 -38.61
N ARG A 221 5.45 -8.62 -37.85
CA ARG A 221 5.40 -8.44 -36.39
C ARG A 221 4.72 -9.62 -35.72
N LYS A 222 5.03 -9.81 -34.44
CA LYS A 222 4.30 -10.71 -33.55
C LYS A 222 3.14 -9.95 -32.91
N LYS A 223 1.92 -10.42 -33.07
CA LYS A 223 0.70 -9.78 -32.56
C LYS A 223 -0.01 -10.71 -31.59
N TYR A 224 -0.06 -10.31 -30.34
CA TYR A 224 -0.71 -11.04 -29.26
C TYR A 224 -2.05 -10.37 -28.96
N SER A 225 -3.10 -11.18 -28.75
CA SER A 225 -4.45 -10.70 -28.45
C SER A 225 -4.97 -11.41 -27.21
N PHE A 226 -5.54 -10.63 -26.30
CA PHE A 226 -6.14 -11.10 -25.06
C PHE A 226 -7.56 -10.54 -24.97
N ALA A 227 -8.53 -11.38 -24.65
CA ALA A 227 -9.93 -10.95 -24.59
C ALA A 227 -10.67 -11.63 -23.45
N MET A 228 -11.58 -10.88 -22.85
CA MET A 228 -12.52 -11.38 -21.83
C MET A 228 -13.90 -10.79 -22.12
N ASP A 229 -14.89 -11.66 -22.09
CA ASP A 229 -16.30 -11.30 -22.26
C ASP A 229 -17.02 -11.35 -20.89
N ASP A 230 -18.12 -10.64 -20.79
CA ASP A 230 -19.02 -10.66 -19.65
C ASP A 230 -18.36 -10.40 -18.28
N MET A 231 -17.48 -9.38 -18.24
CA MET A 231 -16.83 -8.98 -16.99
C MET A 231 -17.83 -8.27 -16.07
N MET A 232 -18.20 -8.94 -14.98
CA MET A 232 -19.00 -8.32 -13.92
C MET A 232 -18.17 -7.38 -13.05
N PRO A 233 -18.80 -6.39 -12.39
CA PRO A 233 -18.11 -5.54 -11.43
C PRO A 233 -17.40 -6.38 -10.37
N PHE A 234 -16.16 -6.01 -10.07
CA PHE A 234 -15.39 -6.72 -9.06
C PHE A 234 -16.00 -6.49 -7.67
N ALA A 235 -16.45 -7.56 -7.04
CA ALA A 235 -17.03 -7.53 -5.70
C ALA A 235 -15.90 -7.45 -4.65
N LYS A 236 -15.78 -6.29 -3.99
CA LYS A 236 -14.80 -6.06 -2.93
C LYS A 236 -15.28 -6.63 -1.61
N GLU A 237 -14.34 -7.16 -0.84
CA GLU A 237 -14.56 -7.55 0.56
C GLU A 237 -13.93 -6.52 1.51
N PRO A 238 -14.49 -6.32 2.71
CA PRO A 238 -13.87 -5.45 3.71
C PRO A 238 -12.45 -5.91 4.08
N ASN A 239 -11.51 -4.98 4.18
CA ASN A 239 -10.11 -5.24 4.55
C ASN A 239 -9.35 -6.22 3.63
N MET A 240 -9.84 -6.50 2.42
CA MET A 240 -9.14 -7.36 1.46
C MET A 240 -7.76 -6.78 1.08
N VAL A 241 -6.89 -7.63 0.55
CA VAL A 241 -5.65 -7.21 -0.10
C VAL A 241 -5.92 -6.25 -1.26
N ASP A 242 -4.88 -5.66 -1.81
CA ASP A 242 -5.00 -4.73 -2.94
C ASP A 242 -5.69 -5.40 -4.14
N LEU A 243 -6.36 -4.61 -4.96
CA LEU A 243 -7.01 -5.11 -6.19
C LEU A 243 -6.02 -5.76 -7.15
N PHE A 244 -4.78 -5.28 -7.19
CA PHE A 244 -3.73 -5.93 -7.98
C PHE A 244 -3.35 -7.33 -7.48
N ASP A 245 -3.66 -7.66 -6.22
CA ASP A 245 -3.43 -9.00 -5.66
C ASP A 245 -4.64 -9.93 -5.82
N ALA A 246 -5.84 -9.36 -5.88
CA ALA A 246 -7.09 -10.12 -5.82
C ALA A 246 -7.87 -10.18 -7.14
N ALA A 247 -7.73 -9.18 -8.00
CA ALA A 247 -8.52 -9.05 -9.22
C ALA A 247 -7.78 -9.57 -10.47
N PRO A 248 -8.49 -10.01 -11.50
CA PRO A 248 -7.89 -10.47 -12.75
C PRO A 248 -7.02 -9.41 -13.40
N LYS A 249 -5.80 -9.77 -13.77
CA LYS A 249 -4.85 -8.89 -14.46
C LYS A 249 -3.98 -9.65 -15.44
N LEU A 250 -3.64 -9.01 -16.54
CA LEU A 250 -2.63 -9.47 -17.48
C LEU A 250 -1.34 -8.70 -17.24
N MET A 251 -0.24 -9.40 -17.05
CA MET A 251 1.10 -8.80 -17.01
C MET A 251 1.91 -9.31 -18.17
N MET A 252 2.73 -8.43 -18.75
CA MET A 252 3.61 -8.76 -19.85
C MET A 252 4.91 -7.97 -19.79
N SER A 253 5.97 -8.56 -20.32
CA SER A 253 7.28 -7.92 -20.42
C SER A 253 8.12 -8.53 -21.53
N THR A 254 8.95 -7.71 -22.17
CA THR A 254 10.04 -8.18 -23.05
C THR A 254 11.36 -8.35 -22.31
N THR A 255 11.46 -7.90 -21.06
CA THR A 255 12.62 -8.17 -20.19
C THR A 255 12.64 -9.66 -19.85
N PRO A 256 13.74 -10.40 -20.10
CA PRO A 256 13.75 -11.84 -19.92
C PRO A 256 13.62 -12.28 -18.47
N GLN A 257 14.33 -11.63 -17.54
CA GLN A 257 14.41 -12.03 -16.14
C GLN A 257 14.49 -10.82 -15.21
N TRP A 258 14.09 -11.00 -13.96
CA TRP A 258 14.28 -10.01 -12.90
C TRP A 258 15.76 -9.66 -12.70
N LYS A 259 16.65 -10.63 -12.90
CA LYS A 259 18.09 -10.41 -12.84
C LYS A 259 18.58 -9.33 -13.82
N ASP A 260 18.05 -9.29 -15.04
CA ASP A 260 18.39 -8.25 -16.04
C ASP A 260 17.96 -6.86 -15.54
N LYS A 261 16.81 -6.79 -14.89
CA LYS A 261 16.29 -5.57 -14.29
C LYS A 261 17.15 -5.13 -13.10
N SER A 262 17.57 -6.06 -12.26
CA SER A 262 18.47 -5.81 -11.13
C SER A 262 19.81 -5.22 -11.61
N LEU A 263 20.44 -5.84 -12.61
CA LEU A 263 21.68 -5.34 -13.22
C LEU A 263 21.53 -3.95 -13.80
N TRP A 264 20.43 -3.71 -14.52
CA TRP A 264 20.14 -2.39 -15.07
C TRP A 264 19.96 -1.33 -13.96
N PHE A 265 19.23 -1.67 -12.90
CA PHE A 265 18.97 -0.75 -11.79
C PHE A 265 20.25 -0.43 -11.01
N ASN A 266 21.13 -1.39 -10.79
CA ASN A 266 22.46 -1.15 -10.25
C ASN A 266 23.24 -0.17 -11.14
N LYS A 267 23.40 -0.52 -12.44
CA LYS A 267 24.19 0.25 -13.38
C LYS A 267 23.74 1.70 -13.49
N VAL A 268 22.44 1.99 -13.60
CA VAL A 268 21.94 3.36 -13.79
C VAL A 268 22.24 4.27 -12.60
N ASN A 269 22.26 3.72 -11.38
CA ASN A 269 22.59 4.48 -10.17
C ASN A 269 24.10 4.68 -10.00
N GLU A 270 24.90 3.66 -10.32
CA GLU A 270 26.37 3.78 -10.29
C GLU A 270 26.85 4.78 -11.36
N ASP A 271 26.34 4.71 -12.60
CA ASP A 271 26.71 5.62 -13.69
C ASP A 271 26.31 7.07 -13.38
N TYR A 272 25.24 7.30 -12.61
CA TYR A 272 24.80 8.64 -12.21
C TYR A 272 25.62 9.22 -11.05
N GLY A 273 26.38 8.39 -10.31
CA GLY A 273 27.13 8.81 -9.13
C GLY A 273 26.23 9.08 -7.91
N SER A 274 25.12 8.33 -7.78
CA SER A 274 24.17 8.50 -6.69
C SER A 274 24.81 8.35 -5.30
N PHE A 275 25.88 7.57 -5.20
CA PHE A 275 26.51 7.18 -3.93
C PHE A 275 27.92 7.74 -3.76
N ASP A 276 28.31 8.75 -4.55
CA ASP A 276 29.63 9.37 -4.44
C ASP A 276 29.89 9.86 -3.02
N PRO A 277 31.07 9.61 -2.47
CA PRO A 277 31.42 10.01 -1.12
C PRO A 277 31.48 11.53 -0.99
N LEU A 278 31.08 12.05 0.16
CA LEU A 278 31.10 13.47 0.49
C LEU A 278 31.93 13.66 1.78
N PRO A 279 33.01 14.48 1.79
CA PRO A 279 33.87 14.65 2.95
C PRO A 279 33.15 15.06 4.24
N GLU A 280 32.13 15.92 4.17
CA GLU A 280 31.33 16.34 5.30
C GLU A 280 30.45 15.20 5.84
N ALA A 281 29.90 14.38 4.96
CA ALA A 281 29.15 13.19 5.33
C ALA A 281 30.05 12.11 5.93
N GLN A 282 31.29 11.94 5.41
CA GLN A 282 32.28 11.00 5.97
C GLN A 282 32.57 11.31 7.44
N LYS A 283 32.81 12.60 7.77
CA LYS A 283 33.02 13.02 9.16
C LYS A 283 31.87 12.63 10.08
N LYS A 284 30.63 12.79 9.58
CA LYS A 284 29.44 12.41 10.34
C LYS A 284 29.35 10.90 10.51
N VAL A 285 29.65 10.12 9.49
CA VAL A 285 29.70 8.65 9.55
C VAL A 285 30.73 8.20 10.59
N ASP A 286 31.95 8.74 10.54
CA ASP A 286 33.03 8.42 11.49
C ASP A 286 32.63 8.73 12.95
N GLU A 287 31.95 9.86 13.17
CA GLU A 287 31.39 10.22 14.48
C GLU A 287 30.37 9.20 14.97
N LEU A 288 29.42 8.81 14.11
CA LEU A 288 28.31 7.91 14.46
C LEU A 288 28.78 6.50 14.78
N ILE A 289 29.74 5.97 14.01
CA ILE A 289 30.26 4.60 14.21
C ILE A 289 31.34 4.51 15.29
N LYS A 290 31.82 5.63 15.79
CA LYS A 290 32.85 5.67 16.83
C LYS A 290 32.40 4.88 18.06
N GLY A 291 33.22 3.88 18.45
CA GLY A 291 32.94 3.03 19.61
C GLY A 291 31.92 1.91 19.36
N LYS A 292 31.34 1.81 18.17
CA LYS A 292 30.49 0.68 17.78
C LYS A 292 31.34 -0.54 17.44
N LYS A 293 31.04 -1.68 18.06
CA LYS A 293 31.87 -2.89 17.99
C LYS A 293 31.42 -3.87 16.93
N THR A 294 30.11 -4.00 16.73
CA THR A 294 29.53 -4.98 15.80
C THR A 294 29.04 -4.32 14.51
N GLU A 295 28.93 -5.11 13.44
CA GLU A 295 28.34 -4.62 12.18
C GLU A 295 26.91 -4.12 12.40
N MET A 296 26.10 -4.83 13.19
CA MET A 296 24.72 -4.43 13.47
C MET A 296 24.61 -3.11 14.25
N GLU A 297 25.51 -2.86 15.21
CA GLU A 297 25.52 -1.56 15.89
C GLU A 297 25.86 -0.40 14.95
N LYS A 298 26.78 -0.62 13.99
CA LYS A 298 27.12 0.37 12.97
C LYS A 298 25.95 0.59 12.00
N ILE A 299 25.37 -0.47 11.46
CA ILE A 299 24.21 -0.41 10.57
C ILE A 299 23.05 0.31 11.27
N ALA A 300 22.75 -0.06 12.51
CA ALA A 300 21.64 0.52 13.26
C ALA A 300 21.82 2.04 13.49
N VAL A 301 22.99 2.48 13.94
CA VAL A 301 23.20 3.92 14.21
C VAL A 301 23.14 4.76 12.93
N LEU A 302 23.62 4.23 11.79
CA LEU A 302 23.55 4.91 10.50
C LEU A 302 22.11 4.97 9.99
N THR A 303 21.39 3.85 10.06
CA THR A 303 19.97 3.78 9.64
C THR A 303 19.11 4.74 10.45
N HIS A 304 19.21 4.72 11.76
CA HIS A 304 18.45 5.61 12.63
C HIS A 304 18.80 7.08 12.43
N TRP A 305 20.10 7.39 12.25
CA TRP A 305 20.47 8.77 11.98
C TRP A 305 19.85 9.29 10.68
N VAL A 306 19.91 8.51 9.61
CA VAL A 306 19.30 8.89 8.31
C VAL A 306 17.80 9.03 8.46
N ALA A 307 17.12 8.06 9.07
CA ALA A 307 15.68 8.08 9.28
C ALA A 307 15.19 9.30 10.06
N ASP A 308 15.96 9.72 11.09
CA ASP A 308 15.57 10.81 11.99
C ASP A 308 15.96 12.20 11.45
N ASN A 309 16.93 12.28 10.53
CA ASN A 309 17.52 13.56 10.08
C ASN A 309 17.24 13.92 8.62
N ILE A 310 16.75 13.00 7.80
CA ILE A 310 16.34 13.29 6.42
C ILE A 310 14.81 13.26 6.37
N ARG A 311 14.20 14.43 6.23
CA ARG A 311 12.74 14.56 6.25
C ARG A 311 12.12 14.09 4.93
N TYR A 312 11.08 13.28 5.01
CA TYR A 312 10.30 12.93 3.83
C TYR A 312 9.59 14.16 3.26
N SER A 313 9.82 14.43 1.98
CA SER A 313 9.21 15.54 1.25
C SER A 313 8.71 15.05 -0.10
N GLY A 314 7.42 15.25 -0.38
CA GLY A 314 6.77 14.92 -1.66
C GLY A 314 6.95 16.00 -2.74
N ILE A 315 7.97 16.83 -2.68
CA ILE A 315 8.25 17.87 -3.67
C ILE A 315 8.98 17.22 -4.86
N SER A 316 8.55 17.55 -6.10
CA SER A 316 9.31 17.20 -7.29
C SER A 316 10.71 17.81 -7.22
N MET A 317 11.73 17.01 -7.45
CA MET A 317 13.12 17.37 -7.23
C MET A 317 13.85 17.70 -8.54
N GLY A 318 13.19 17.68 -9.69
CA GLY A 318 13.76 18.05 -10.99
C GLY A 318 14.64 16.96 -11.61
N LYS A 319 15.81 17.30 -12.14
CA LYS A 319 16.70 16.34 -12.80
C LYS A 319 17.14 15.25 -11.83
N GLY A 320 17.13 13.99 -12.28
CA GLY A 320 17.40 12.81 -11.44
C GLY A 320 16.16 12.18 -10.82
N GLU A 321 14.97 12.59 -11.24
CA GLU A 321 13.75 11.87 -10.92
C GLU A 321 13.72 10.51 -11.60
N GLY A 322 12.96 9.58 -11.03
CA GLY A 322 12.83 8.28 -11.60
C GLY A 322 13.60 7.21 -10.85
N PHE A 323 14.15 6.25 -11.58
CA PHE A 323 14.93 5.15 -11.01
C PHE A 323 16.32 5.58 -10.50
N THR A 324 16.82 6.75 -10.90
CA THR A 324 18.07 7.28 -10.35
C THR A 324 17.82 7.98 -9.02
N LEU A 325 18.65 7.68 -8.06
CA LEU A 325 18.63 8.33 -6.74
C LEU A 325 19.42 9.65 -6.86
N HIS A 326 18.99 10.67 -6.15
CA HIS A 326 19.78 11.91 -6.05
C HIS A 326 21.11 11.62 -5.35
N ASN A 327 22.13 12.42 -5.66
CA ASN A 327 23.45 12.19 -5.10
C ASN A 327 23.54 12.55 -3.62
N THR A 328 24.54 12.00 -2.94
CA THR A 328 24.79 12.18 -1.51
C THR A 328 24.85 13.66 -1.10
N LYS A 329 25.46 14.52 -1.91
CA LYS A 329 25.62 15.95 -1.61
C LYS A 329 24.27 16.65 -1.49
N MET A 330 23.36 16.43 -2.46
CA MET A 330 22.02 17.03 -2.43
C MET A 330 21.25 16.59 -1.18
N ASN A 331 21.14 15.30 -0.98
CA ASN A 331 20.35 14.73 0.12
C ASN A 331 20.91 15.11 1.50
N TYR A 332 22.23 15.09 1.66
CA TYR A 332 22.89 15.44 2.91
C TYR A 332 22.78 16.94 3.22
N THR A 333 22.82 17.81 2.22
CA THR A 333 22.73 19.27 2.39
C THR A 333 21.30 19.70 2.70
N ASP A 334 20.34 19.21 1.90
CA ASP A 334 18.96 19.68 1.95
C ASP A 334 18.15 19.04 3.09
N ARG A 335 18.62 17.92 3.63
CA ARG A 335 17.96 17.18 4.73
C ARG A 335 16.51 16.81 4.42
N CYS A 336 16.19 16.64 3.16
CA CYS A 336 14.85 16.21 2.73
C CYS A 336 14.93 15.51 1.37
N GLY A 337 13.93 14.69 1.11
CA GLY A 337 13.77 13.98 -0.15
C GLY A 337 12.64 12.97 -0.07
N VAL A 338 12.47 12.21 -1.13
CA VAL A 338 11.51 11.09 -1.18
C VAL A 338 12.20 9.77 -0.78
N CYS A 339 11.49 8.67 -0.82
CA CYS A 339 12.01 7.36 -0.39
C CYS A 339 13.37 7.01 -1.00
N LYS A 340 13.55 7.23 -2.31
CA LYS A 340 14.82 6.96 -3.00
C LYS A 340 15.98 7.79 -2.46
N ASP A 341 15.73 9.05 -2.09
CA ASP A 341 16.76 9.97 -1.60
C ASP A 341 17.20 9.59 -0.19
N ILE A 342 16.24 9.21 0.65
CA ILE A 342 16.49 8.73 2.01
C ILE A 342 17.27 7.41 1.97
N ALA A 343 16.84 6.46 1.12
CA ALA A 343 17.56 5.21 0.90
C ALA A 343 18.97 5.45 0.34
N GLY A 344 19.12 6.34 -0.65
CA GLY A 344 20.41 6.72 -1.23
C GLY A 344 21.37 7.32 -0.23
N THR A 345 20.88 8.17 0.68
CA THR A 345 21.69 8.71 1.80
C THR A 345 22.19 7.59 2.69
N LEU A 346 21.32 6.63 3.04
CA LEU A 346 21.73 5.50 3.87
C LEU A 346 22.79 4.62 3.17
N ILE A 347 22.60 4.34 1.86
CA ILE A 347 23.56 3.55 1.07
C ILE A 347 24.92 4.25 1.07
N SER A 348 24.97 5.56 0.84
CA SER A 348 26.21 6.34 0.87
C SER A 348 26.89 6.27 2.24
N PHE A 349 26.12 6.39 3.32
CA PHE A 349 26.64 6.29 4.69
C PHE A 349 27.20 4.90 5.00
N LEU A 350 26.49 3.85 4.60
CA LEU A 350 26.94 2.47 4.75
C LEU A 350 28.24 2.23 3.98
N ARG A 351 28.32 2.72 2.73
CA ARG A 351 29.55 2.61 1.92
C ARG A 351 30.73 3.38 2.53
N MET A 352 30.49 4.60 3.03
CA MET A 352 31.52 5.37 3.74
C MET A 352 31.97 4.69 5.05
N ALA A 353 31.13 3.85 5.66
CA ALA A 353 31.47 3.01 6.81
C ALA A 353 32.14 1.66 6.42
N GLY A 354 32.37 1.41 5.13
CA GLY A 354 33.03 0.22 4.61
C GLY A 354 32.12 -0.97 4.30
N PHE A 355 30.79 -0.79 4.27
CA PHE A 355 29.86 -1.87 3.88
C PHE A 355 29.59 -1.88 2.38
N GLU A 356 29.30 -3.06 1.82
CA GLU A 356 28.65 -3.20 0.52
C GLU A 356 27.15 -2.92 0.70
N ALA A 357 26.64 -1.86 0.09
CA ALA A 357 25.23 -1.47 0.17
C ALA A 357 24.71 -0.98 -1.19
N TYR A 358 23.47 -1.32 -1.49
CA TYR A 358 22.85 -1.09 -2.80
C TYR A 358 21.38 -0.68 -2.66
N PRO A 359 20.78 0.00 -3.68
CA PRO A 359 19.37 0.29 -3.69
C PRO A 359 18.53 -0.96 -3.99
N ALA A 360 17.30 -0.99 -3.53
CA ALA A 360 16.32 -1.99 -3.89
C ALA A 360 14.96 -1.36 -4.19
N MET A 361 14.29 -1.85 -5.22
CA MET A 361 12.93 -1.45 -5.58
C MET A 361 11.93 -2.37 -4.89
N THR A 362 10.83 -1.81 -4.38
CA THR A 362 9.75 -2.57 -3.75
C THR A 362 8.38 -1.97 -4.08
N MET A 363 7.33 -2.75 -3.87
CA MET A 363 5.95 -2.30 -4.02
C MET A 363 5.25 -2.32 -2.66
N ALA A 364 5.10 -1.14 -2.06
CA ALA A 364 4.31 -1.00 -0.85
C ALA A 364 2.82 -1.12 -1.19
N GLY A 365 2.18 -2.18 -0.71
CA GLY A 365 0.73 -2.37 -0.82
C GLY A 365 0.27 -3.58 -1.59
N SER A 366 0.97 -4.03 -2.63
CA SER A 366 0.65 -5.23 -3.41
C SER A 366 1.86 -6.09 -3.70
N ARG A 367 1.64 -7.28 -4.25
CA ARG A 367 2.72 -8.19 -4.65
C ARG A 367 3.36 -7.74 -5.95
N VAL A 368 4.63 -8.06 -6.11
CA VAL A 368 5.32 -8.04 -7.40
C VAL A 368 5.33 -9.47 -7.92
N GLU A 369 4.83 -9.65 -9.14
CA GLU A 369 4.66 -10.98 -9.72
C GLU A 369 5.92 -11.47 -10.42
N SER A 370 5.88 -12.72 -10.93
CA SER A 370 7.01 -13.36 -11.60
C SER A 370 7.42 -12.71 -12.92
N ILE A 371 6.47 -12.08 -13.64
CA ILE A 371 6.76 -11.35 -14.89
C ILE A 371 7.52 -10.06 -14.57
N PRO A 372 8.69 -9.80 -15.20
CA PRO A 372 9.52 -8.63 -14.93
C PRO A 372 8.92 -7.33 -15.49
N ALA A 373 7.74 -6.97 -14.99
CA ALA A 373 7.07 -5.71 -15.25
C ALA A 373 7.28 -4.76 -14.06
N ASP A 374 7.53 -3.48 -14.33
CA ASP A 374 7.84 -2.50 -13.29
C ASP A 374 6.62 -2.16 -12.44
N HIS A 375 6.39 -2.98 -11.42
CA HIS A 375 5.34 -2.77 -10.42
C HIS A 375 5.98 -2.38 -9.09
N PHE A 376 6.61 -1.20 -9.06
CA PHE A 376 7.30 -0.66 -7.89
C PHE A 376 6.84 0.77 -7.60
N ASN A 377 6.74 1.14 -6.34
CA ASN A 377 6.39 2.49 -5.92
C ASN A 377 7.27 3.01 -4.77
N HIS A 378 8.27 2.23 -4.34
CA HIS A 378 9.10 2.55 -3.20
C HIS A 378 10.53 2.05 -3.42
N CYS A 379 11.50 2.78 -2.87
CA CYS A 379 12.91 2.43 -2.90
C CYS A 379 13.46 2.32 -1.49
N VAL A 380 14.20 1.26 -1.23
CA VAL A 380 14.82 0.91 0.05
C VAL A 380 16.30 0.61 -0.15
N ALA A 381 17.03 0.34 0.92
CA ALA A 381 18.43 -0.06 0.86
C ALA A 381 18.58 -1.56 1.19
N VAL A 382 19.61 -2.18 0.63
CA VAL A 382 20.12 -3.48 1.08
C VAL A 382 21.59 -3.35 1.46
N VAL A 383 21.99 -4.00 2.55
CA VAL A 383 23.39 -4.07 3.01
C VAL A 383 23.83 -5.53 3.07
N LYS A 384 25.01 -5.81 2.56
CA LYS A 384 25.60 -7.15 2.62
C LYS A 384 26.28 -7.35 3.97
N LEU A 385 25.83 -8.34 4.70
CA LEU A 385 26.38 -8.72 5.99
C LEU A 385 27.66 -9.55 5.82
N SER A 386 28.44 -9.66 6.88
CA SER A 386 29.69 -10.46 6.91
C SER A 386 29.48 -11.94 6.56
N ASN A 387 28.28 -12.48 6.72
CA ASN A 387 27.90 -13.84 6.30
C ASN A 387 27.54 -13.95 4.81
N GLY A 388 27.62 -12.85 4.04
CA GLY A 388 27.32 -12.79 2.61
C GLY A 388 25.85 -12.60 2.25
N THR A 389 24.94 -12.53 3.22
CA THR A 389 23.51 -12.30 2.96
C THR A 389 23.19 -10.80 2.86
N TYR A 390 22.20 -10.46 2.03
CA TYR A 390 21.68 -9.09 1.96
C TYR A 390 20.55 -8.88 2.98
N MET A 391 20.69 -7.83 3.78
CA MET A 391 19.68 -7.40 4.75
C MET A 391 18.97 -6.14 4.22
N PRO A 392 17.64 -6.15 4.07
CA PRO A 392 16.89 -4.95 3.69
C PRO A 392 16.81 -3.96 4.86
N LEU A 393 16.88 -2.66 4.52
CA LEU A 393 16.79 -1.54 5.44
C LEU A 393 15.85 -0.49 4.85
N ASP A 394 14.91 0.03 5.64
CA ASP A 394 14.03 1.09 5.18
C ASP A 394 14.02 2.32 6.11
N PRO A 395 14.93 3.28 5.87
CA PRO A 395 14.98 4.49 6.67
C PRO A 395 13.75 5.39 6.52
N THR A 396 12.94 5.20 5.48
CA THR A 396 11.72 6.01 5.24
C THR A 396 10.62 5.71 6.26
N TRP A 397 10.48 4.46 6.68
CA TRP A 397 9.39 4.00 7.54
C TRP A 397 9.78 3.77 9.01
N VAL A 398 11.04 4.02 9.36
CA VAL A 398 11.55 3.81 10.72
C VAL A 398 12.03 5.08 11.47
N PRO A 399 11.60 6.33 11.12
CA PRO A 399 11.97 7.49 11.94
C PRO A 399 11.39 7.34 13.36
N PHE A 400 12.26 7.55 14.34
CA PHE A 400 11.94 7.38 15.76
C PHE A 400 11.41 5.98 16.13
N CYS A 401 11.84 4.96 15.41
CA CYS A 401 11.46 3.57 15.57
C CYS A 401 12.69 2.73 15.92
N ARG A 402 12.51 1.67 16.71
CA ARG A 402 13.59 0.74 17.08
C ARG A 402 13.93 -0.28 16.01
N GLU A 403 13.07 -0.45 15.01
CA GLU A 403 13.32 -1.31 13.87
C GLU A 403 14.29 -0.66 12.87
N LEU A 404 14.93 -1.50 12.06
CA LEU A 404 15.74 -1.10 10.90
C LEU A 404 14.99 -1.29 9.59
N TRP A 405 13.94 -2.11 9.63
CA TRP A 405 12.97 -2.38 8.60
C TRP A 405 11.57 -2.27 9.19
N SER A 406 10.64 -1.66 8.48
CA SER A 406 9.25 -1.59 8.94
C SER A 406 8.55 -2.93 8.79
N SER A 407 8.14 -3.55 9.89
CA SER A 407 7.31 -4.76 9.84
C SER A 407 5.90 -4.53 9.27
N ALA A 408 5.53 -3.26 9.02
CA ALA A 408 4.39 -2.92 8.16
C ALA A 408 4.64 -3.26 6.67
N GLU A 409 5.84 -3.68 6.31
CA GLU A 409 6.23 -4.10 4.96
C GLU A 409 6.70 -5.57 4.91
N GLN A 410 6.44 -6.37 5.94
CA GLN A 410 6.71 -7.82 5.87
C GLN A 410 5.82 -8.49 4.81
N GLN A 411 6.28 -9.62 4.27
CA GLN A 411 5.66 -10.36 3.16
C GLN A 411 5.56 -9.53 1.87
N GLN A 412 6.54 -8.67 1.64
CA GLN A 412 6.58 -7.77 0.48
C GLN A 412 7.77 -8.13 -0.41
N ASN A 413 7.56 -8.10 -1.72
CA ASN A 413 8.62 -8.36 -2.67
C ASN A 413 9.52 -7.13 -2.83
N TYR A 414 10.82 -7.36 -3.01
CA TYR A 414 11.79 -6.34 -3.37
C TYR A 414 12.84 -6.88 -4.35
N LEU A 415 13.37 -6.01 -5.18
CA LEU A 415 14.41 -6.32 -6.16
C LEU A 415 15.69 -5.56 -5.83
N PRO A 416 16.73 -6.21 -5.29
CA PRO A 416 18.03 -5.57 -5.07
C PRO A 416 18.69 -5.19 -6.40
N GLY A 417 19.21 -3.96 -6.50
CA GLY A 417 20.04 -3.50 -7.61
C GLY A 417 21.52 -3.78 -7.33
N VAL A 418 21.94 -5.01 -7.46
CA VAL A 418 23.30 -5.48 -7.12
C VAL A 418 24.13 -5.80 -8.37
N PRO A 419 25.48 -5.69 -8.33
CA PRO A 419 26.34 -5.85 -9.50
C PRO A 419 26.32 -7.27 -10.09
N GLU A 420 26.02 -8.30 -9.32
CA GLU A 420 25.87 -9.68 -9.79
C GLU A 420 24.45 -9.99 -10.32
N GLY A 421 23.53 -9.05 -10.15
CA GLY A 421 22.12 -9.24 -10.44
C GLY A 421 21.41 -10.15 -9.43
N SER A 422 20.15 -9.88 -9.17
CA SER A 422 19.29 -10.61 -8.23
C SER A 422 17.94 -10.91 -8.84
N ASP A 423 17.32 -11.99 -8.42
CA ASP A 423 15.90 -12.21 -8.59
C ASP A 423 15.11 -11.48 -7.50
N LEU A 424 13.77 -11.53 -7.57
CA LEU A 424 12.90 -11.00 -6.53
C LEU A 424 13.16 -11.70 -5.20
N CYS A 425 13.34 -10.89 -4.18
CA CYS A 425 13.37 -11.30 -2.79
C CYS A 425 12.04 -11.01 -2.10
N ILE A 426 11.83 -11.59 -0.93
CA ILE A 426 10.66 -11.32 -0.11
C ILE A 426 11.10 -10.96 1.31
N THR A 427 10.47 -9.94 1.90
CA THR A 427 10.72 -9.57 3.27
C THR A 427 10.13 -10.61 4.22
N PRO A 428 10.89 -11.05 5.25
CA PRO A 428 10.45 -12.10 6.15
C PRO A 428 9.25 -11.65 7.01
N VAL A 429 8.49 -12.63 7.50
CA VAL A 429 7.50 -12.40 8.55
C VAL A 429 8.24 -12.26 9.88
N SER A 430 8.00 -11.17 10.58
CA SER A 430 8.52 -10.98 11.94
C SER A 430 7.65 -11.73 12.95
N ALA A 431 8.26 -12.31 13.98
CA ALA A 431 7.53 -12.99 15.03
C ALA A 431 6.60 -11.98 15.76
N PRO A 432 5.37 -12.38 16.15
CA PRO A 432 4.44 -11.51 16.87
C PRO A 432 5.05 -10.89 18.13
N GLU A 433 5.93 -11.61 18.80
CA GLU A 433 6.64 -11.21 20.02
C GLU A 433 7.55 -9.99 19.81
N ASN A 434 8.00 -9.74 18.58
CA ASN A 434 8.79 -8.54 18.24
C ASN A 434 7.93 -7.27 18.17
N HIS A 435 6.60 -7.42 18.13
CA HIS A 435 5.64 -6.32 17.97
C HIS A 435 4.56 -6.35 19.04
N TYR A 436 4.95 -6.70 20.28
CA TYR A 436 3.98 -6.83 21.36
C TYR A 436 3.40 -5.47 21.79
N VAL A 437 2.16 -5.54 22.26
CA VAL A 437 1.55 -4.59 23.18
C VAL A 437 1.06 -5.35 24.40
N ARG A 438 1.51 -4.96 25.59
CA ARG A 438 1.15 -5.56 26.87
C ARG A 438 0.54 -4.52 27.77
N ILE A 439 -0.61 -4.83 28.32
CA ILE A 439 -1.26 -4.00 29.35
C ILE A 439 -1.48 -4.87 30.58
N LYS A 440 -0.87 -4.47 31.67
CA LYS A 440 -1.07 -5.13 32.97
C LYS A 440 -1.72 -4.15 33.93
N ALA A 441 -2.85 -4.54 34.53
CA ALA A 441 -3.62 -3.70 35.43
C ALA A 441 -3.83 -4.38 36.78
N ASP A 442 -3.75 -3.57 37.84
CA ASP A 442 -4.15 -3.91 39.19
C ASP A 442 -5.23 -2.93 39.66
N ASN A 443 -6.44 -3.42 39.78
CA ASN A 443 -7.64 -2.65 40.03
C ASN A 443 -8.37 -3.08 41.31
N ARG A 444 -9.05 -2.11 41.93
CA ARG A 444 -10.02 -2.34 42.98
C ARG A 444 -11.35 -1.73 42.57
N LEU A 445 -12.40 -2.52 42.63
CA LEU A 445 -13.77 -2.08 42.48
C LEU A 445 -14.35 -1.85 43.86
N ASP A 446 -14.82 -0.63 44.14
CA ASP A 446 -15.44 -0.26 45.39
C ASP A 446 -16.94 -0.56 45.37
N ALA A 447 -17.57 -0.61 46.56
CA ALA A 447 -19.01 -0.92 46.70
C ALA A 447 -19.92 0.15 46.08
N ASP A 448 -19.42 1.34 45.85
CA ASP A 448 -20.11 2.44 45.16
C ASP A 448 -19.97 2.37 43.61
N GLY A 449 -19.35 1.33 43.08
CA GLY A 449 -19.12 1.16 41.64
C GLY A 449 -17.90 1.89 41.09
N THR A 450 -17.12 2.55 41.94
CA THR A 450 -15.90 3.25 41.53
C THR A 450 -14.75 2.24 41.30
N LEU A 451 -14.08 2.36 40.14
CA LEU A 451 -12.85 1.59 39.86
C LEU A 451 -11.63 2.47 40.13
N ARG A 452 -10.71 1.97 40.96
CA ARG A 452 -9.41 2.62 41.21
C ARG A 452 -8.29 1.64 40.95
N GLY A 453 -7.23 2.13 40.32
CA GLY A 453 -6.11 1.25 40.06
C GLY A 453 -4.97 1.88 39.31
N THR A 454 -4.11 0.98 38.86
CA THR A 454 -2.99 1.32 37.98
C THR A 454 -3.01 0.36 36.79
N PHE A 455 -2.62 0.84 35.64
CA PHE A 455 -2.18 -0.04 34.57
C PHE A 455 -0.84 0.41 34.01
N THR A 456 -0.04 -0.56 33.57
CA THR A 456 1.21 -0.34 32.87
C THR A 456 1.07 -0.90 31.46
N LEU A 457 1.32 -0.01 30.48
CA LEU A 457 1.43 -0.38 29.07
C LEU A 457 2.91 -0.48 28.72
N THR A 458 3.28 -1.57 28.03
CA THR A 458 4.60 -1.72 27.39
C THR A 458 4.41 -2.18 25.94
N ALA A 459 5.30 -1.73 25.06
CA ALA A 459 5.23 -2.12 23.64
C ALA A 459 6.62 -2.18 23.01
N GLU A 460 6.75 -2.96 21.93
CA GLU A 460 7.98 -3.10 21.13
C GLU A 460 7.64 -3.08 19.63
N GLY A 461 8.63 -2.84 18.79
CA GLY A 461 8.54 -2.86 17.33
C GLY A 461 7.49 -1.89 16.80
N GLN A 462 6.63 -2.34 15.90
CA GLN A 462 5.55 -1.51 15.33
C GLN A 462 4.55 -1.01 16.38
N SER A 463 4.33 -1.77 17.45
CA SER A 463 3.46 -1.33 18.55
C SER A 463 4.09 -0.19 19.31
N ASP A 464 5.39 -0.24 19.59
CA ASP A 464 6.14 0.86 20.20
C ASP A 464 6.12 2.10 19.30
N SER A 465 6.46 1.95 18.04
CA SER A 465 6.48 3.05 17.06
C SER A 465 5.13 3.77 16.98
N ASN A 466 4.04 3.03 16.88
CA ASN A 466 2.69 3.59 16.78
C ASN A 466 2.28 4.36 18.05
N ILE A 467 2.63 3.87 19.24
CA ILE A 467 2.36 4.55 20.50
C ILE A 467 3.27 5.76 20.67
N ARG A 468 4.55 5.61 20.36
CA ARG A 468 5.57 6.65 20.52
C ARG A 468 5.33 7.85 19.62
N ARG A 469 4.62 7.69 18.50
CA ARG A 469 4.23 8.78 17.62
C ARG A 469 3.51 9.93 18.35
N ILE A 470 2.74 9.63 19.40
CA ILE A 470 2.12 10.65 20.26
C ILE A 470 3.15 11.63 20.83
N PHE A 471 4.32 11.14 21.17
CA PHE A 471 5.38 11.89 21.85
C PHE A 471 6.37 12.55 20.89
N THR A 472 6.59 11.96 19.72
CA THR A 472 7.54 12.42 18.71
C THR A 472 6.97 13.48 17.79
N THR A 473 5.65 13.44 17.51
CA THR A 473 4.95 14.41 16.65
C THR A 473 4.20 15.49 17.43
N GLY A 474 3.91 15.29 18.73
CA GLY A 474 3.20 16.22 19.60
C GLY A 474 4.10 17.05 20.49
N PHE A 475 3.57 18.17 21.02
CA PHE A 475 4.24 18.99 22.00
C PHE A 475 4.28 18.30 23.37
N GLN A 476 5.40 18.44 24.08
CA GLN A 476 5.57 17.80 25.41
C GLN A 476 4.53 18.30 26.42
N SER A 477 4.10 19.56 26.32
CA SER A 477 3.03 20.14 27.14
C SER A 477 1.68 19.44 26.98
N GLU A 478 1.46 18.74 25.86
CA GLU A 478 0.20 18.05 25.55
C GLU A 478 0.20 16.56 25.94
N TRP A 479 1.34 16.02 26.37
CA TRP A 479 1.44 14.60 26.68
C TRP A 479 0.44 14.15 27.74
N LYS A 480 0.36 14.89 28.83
CA LYS A 480 -0.56 14.56 29.94
C LYS A 480 -2.03 14.60 29.47
N SER A 481 -2.45 15.64 28.75
CA SER A 481 -3.83 15.74 28.24
C SER A 481 -4.15 14.66 27.22
N THR A 482 -3.15 14.19 26.46
CA THR A 482 -3.32 13.06 25.54
C THR A 482 -3.50 11.74 26.31
N MET A 483 -2.80 11.55 27.42
CA MET A 483 -3.02 10.39 28.30
C MET A 483 -4.40 10.46 28.98
N GLU A 484 -4.83 11.64 29.42
CA GLU A 484 -6.19 11.84 29.94
C GLU A 484 -7.25 11.45 28.90
N ARG A 485 -7.09 11.82 27.64
CA ARG A 485 -8.01 11.41 26.56
C ARG A 485 -8.10 9.90 26.38
N GLN A 486 -7.03 9.13 26.63
CA GLN A 486 -7.11 7.65 26.59
C GLN A 486 -8.07 7.12 27.68
N LEU A 487 -8.05 7.68 28.88
CA LEU A 487 -8.97 7.28 29.95
C LEU A 487 -10.40 7.79 29.69
N LEU A 488 -10.55 8.99 29.16
CA LEU A 488 -11.87 9.56 28.82
C LEU A 488 -12.57 8.76 27.70
N ALA A 489 -11.82 8.04 26.86
CA ALA A 489 -12.39 7.10 25.89
C ALA A 489 -13.04 5.87 26.57
N ILE A 490 -12.68 5.54 27.81
CA ILE A 490 -13.29 4.47 28.59
C ILE A 490 -14.56 5.00 29.30
N SER A 491 -14.45 6.15 29.96
CA SER A 491 -15.54 6.79 30.68
C SER A 491 -15.34 8.30 30.74
N PRO A 492 -16.38 9.12 30.50
CA PRO A 492 -16.28 10.57 30.63
C PRO A 492 -16.05 11.03 32.09
N LYS A 493 -16.21 10.13 33.06
CA LYS A 493 -15.93 10.38 34.47
C LYS A 493 -14.51 9.98 34.91
N ALA A 494 -13.72 9.41 34.00
CA ALA A 494 -12.38 8.95 34.32
C ALA A 494 -11.47 10.13 34.70
N ARG A 495 -10.64 9.92 35.70
CA ARG A 495 -9.66 10.89 36.22
C ARG A 495 -8.27 10.29 36.21
N LEU A 496 -7.34 10.97 35.53
CA LEU A 496 -5.92 10.63 35.59
C LEU A 496 -5.32 11.23 36.88
N LEU A 497 -4.92 10.39 37.82
CA LEU A 497 -4.28 10.83 39.06
C LEU A 497 -2.79 11.10 38.86
N SER A 498 -2.11 10.20 38.17
CA SER A 498 -0.71 10.40 37.75
C SER A 498 -0.39 9.55 36.52
N VAL A 499 0.63 9.97 35.79
CA VAL A 499 1.23 9.21 34.70
C VAL A 499 2.75 9.22 34.84
N ASP A 500 3.35 8.04 34.68
CA ASP A 500 4.80 7.86 34.65
C ASP A 500 5.19 7.30 33.29
N TYR A 501 6.09 7.96 32.60
CA TYR A 501 6.57 7.59 31.27
C TYR A 501 7.82 6.70 31.30
N GLY A 502 8.34 6.37 32.48
CA GLY A 502 9.58 5.61 32.64
C GLY A 502 10.77 6.38 32.04
N LYS A 503 11.35 5.88 30.97
CA LYS A 503 12.33 6.63 30.17
C LYS A 503 11.62 7.72 29.36
N ASN A 504 12.39 8.77 28.96
CA ASN A 504 11.83 9.79 28.08
C ASN A 504 11.26 9.14 26.80
N PRO A 505 9.97 9.30 26.51
CA PRO A 505 9.37 8.69 25.32
C PRO A 505 9.98 9.13 23.98
N LYS A 506 10.68 10.25 23.93
CA LYS A 506 11.42 10.69 22.73
C LYS A 506 12.72 9.92 22.53
N ASP A 507 13.30 9.38 23.58
CA ASP A 507 14.51 8.57 23.51
C ASP A 507 14.15 7.10 23.24
N TYR A 508 13.76 6.84 21.98
CA TYR A 508 13.29 5.53 21.57
C TYR A 508 14.37 4.45 21.57
N GLN A 509 15.66 4.84 21.44
CA GLN A 509 16.77 3.90 21.45
C GLN A 509 17.11 3.37 22.85
N ALA A 510 16.78 4.13 23.90
CA ALA A 510 17.13 3.77 25.27
C ALA A 510 16.38 2.55 25.81
N ALA A 511 15.10 2.39 25.43
CA ALA A 511 14.26 1.27 25.86
C ALA A 511 12.95 1.20 25.07
N PRO A 512 12.26 0.05 25.06
CA PRO A 512 10.85 -0.05 24.67
C PRO A 512 9.99 0.90 25.48
N ILE A 513 8.89 1.40 24.86
CA ILE A 513 8.02 2.34 25.56
C ILE A 513 7.34 1.67 26.75
N LYS A 514 7.30 2.42 27.89
CA LYS A 514 6.60 2.01 29.10
C LYS A 514 5.87 3.21 29.67
N ILE A 515 4.56 3.08 29.88
CA ILE A 515 3.72 4.14 30.45
C ILE A 515 2.88 3.53 31.55
N THR A 516 2.95 4.10 32.77
CA THR A 516 2.16 3.67 33.92
C THR A 516 1.14 4.76 34.27
N PHE A 517 -0.12 4.37 34.33
CA PHE A 517 -1.24 5.24 34.70
C PHE A 517 -1.71 4.89 36.10
N ARG A 518 -2.01 5.91 36.90
CA ARG A 518 -2.82 5.79 38.10
C ARG A 518 -4.09 6.58 37.90
N TYR A 519 -5.23 5.96 38.16
CA TYR A 519 -6.52 6.53 37.77
C TYR A 519 -7.65 6.13 38.73
N GLU A 520 -8.74 6.87 38.61
CA GLU A 520 -10.01 6.64 39.27
C GLU A 520 -11.13 6.84 38.24
N ILE A 521 -12.11 5.93 38.22
CA ILE A 521 -13.27 6.01 37.35
C ILE A 521 -14.54 5.85 38.22
N PRO A 522 -15.18 6.97 38.63
CA PRO A 522 -16.45 6.91 39.34
C PRO A 522 -17.55 6.28 38.48
N ASP A 523 -18.46 5.53 39.11
CA ASP A 523 -19.58 4.86 38.45
C ASP A 523 -19.14 3.96 37.27
N TYR A 524 -17.99 3.31 37.41
CA TYR A 524 -17.47 2.39 36.38
C TYR A 524 -18.35 1.17 36.25
N ALA A 525 -18.76 0.58 37.40
CA ALA A 525 -19.72 -0.51 37.42
C ALA A 525 -21.15 0.04 37.48
N LEU A 526 -22.01 -0.50 36.64
CA LEU A 526 -23.44 -0.32 36.73
C LEU A 526 -23.94 -1.09 37.96
N ARG A 527 -24.75 -0.44 38.82
CA ARG A 527 -25.24 -1.03 40.05
C ARG A 527 -26.73 -1.38 39.93
N GLY A 528 -27.06 -2.62 40.31
CA GLY A 528 -28.42 -3.10 40.51
C GLY A 528 -28.66 -3.45 41.99
N GLU A 529 -29.78 -4.05 42.27
CA GLU A 529 -30.15 -4.53 43.63
C GLU A 529 -29.31 -5.78 43.97
N GLY A 530 -28.22 -5.58 44.72
CA GLY A 530 -27.28 -6.65 45.11
C GLY A 530 -26.33 -7.11 44.00
N GLU A 531 -26.32 -6.47 42.86
CA GLU A 531 -25.51 -6.84 41.71
C GLU A 531 -24.70 -5.64 41.15
N MET A 532 -23.59 -5.92 40.49
CA MET A 532 -22.82 -4.97 39.70
C MET A 532 -22.41 -5.59 38.37
N PHE A 533 -22.38 -4.73 37.34
CA PHE A 533 -22.02 -5.07 35.95
C PHE A 533 -20.88 -4.18 35.52
N PHE A 534 -19.77 -4.74 35.06
CA PHE A 534 -18.63 -3.98 34.58
C PHE A 534 -17.86 -4.78 33.52
N ARG A 535 -17.10 -4.10 32.68
CA ARG A 535 -16.16 -4.73 31.75
C ARG A 535 -14.78 -4.74 32.37
N PRO A 536 -13.93 -5.76 32.10
CA PRO A 536 -12.52 -5.66 32.45
C PRO A 536 -11.91 -4.41 31.82
N MET A 537 -11.14 -3.63 32.59
CA MET A 537 -10.63 -2.34 32.15
C MET A 537 -9.67 -2.48 30.97
N VAL A 538 -8.80 -3.50 30.98
CA VAL A 538 -7.82 -3.76 29.90
C VAL A 538 -8.48 -4.14 28.56
N MET A 539 -9.73 -4.61 28.59
CA MET A 539 -10.50 -4.95 27.40
C MET A 539 -11.16 -3.73 26.74
N ASN A 540 -11.17 -2.57 27.40
CA ASN A 540 -11.63 -1.34 26.77
C ASN A 540 -10.68 -0.87 25.69
N ASN A 541 -11.14 0.08 24.92
CA ASN A 541 -10.52 0.54 23.68
C ASN A 541 -9.34 1.52 23.94
N LEU A 542 -8.34 1.03 24.68
CA LEU A 542 -7.10 1.77 24.94
C LEU A 542 -6.15 1.64 23.75
N TYR A 543 -5.51 2.75 23.36
CA TYR A 543 -4.50 2.77 22.29
C TYR A 543 -4.94 2.07 20.99
N ASN A 544 -6.05 2.54 20.41
CA ASN A 544 -6.64 1.97 19.19
C ASN A 544 -5.66 1.83 18.03
N GLN A 545 -4.66 2.71 17.93
CA GLN A 545 -3.66 2.69 16.88
C GLN A 545 -2.82 1.41 16.85
N VAL A 546 -2.76 0.63 17.94
CA VAL A 546 -2.07 -0.67 17.97
C VAL A 546 -3.05 -1.85 17.98
N ARG A 547 -4.33 -1.62 17.71
CA ARG A 547 -5.38 -2.63 17.68
C ARG A 547 -6.11 -2.67 16.34
N SER A 548 -5.39 -2.49 15.23
CA SER A 548 -5.95 -2.47 13.86
C SER A 548 -6.81 -3.70 13.56
N TYR A 549 -6.45 -4.87 14.07
CA TYR A 549 -7.20 -6.11 13.92
C TYR A 549 -8.65 -6.04 14.45
N MET A 550 -8.93 -5.15 15.39
CA MET A 550 -10.28 -4.96 15.95
C MET A 550 -11.26 -4.35 14.94
N TRP A 551 -10.73 -3.68 13.89
CA TRP A 551 -11.51 -3.06 12.83
C TRP A 551 -11.75 -4.01 11.64
N ILE A 552 -11.15 -5.20 11.66
CA ILE A 552 -11.43 -6.24 10.66
C ILE A 552 -12.80 -6.83 11.00
N ASP A 553 -13.70 -6.80 10.02
CA ASP A 553 -15.07 -7.26 10.20
C ASP A 553 -15.11 -8.80 10.31
N THR A 554 -15.23 -9.28 11.54
CA THR A 554 -15.32 -10.71 11.86
C THR A 554 -16.74 -11.29 11.74
N SER A 555 -17.75 -10.49 11.34
CA SER A 555 -19.08 -11.00 11.01
C SER A 555 -19.12 -11.72 9.67
N VAL A 556 -18.16 -11.45 8.79
CA VAL A 556 -17.98 -12.15 7.52
C VAL A 556 -17.68 -13.63 7.82
N GLU A 557 -18.53 -14.53 7.33
CA GLU A 557 -18.36 -15.97 7.60
C GLU A 557 -17.22 -16.58 6.80
N ASN A 558 -17.17 -16.27 5.49
CA ASN A 558 -16.18 -16.81 4.56
C ASN A 558 -15.59 -15.68 3.73
N ARG A 559 -14.31 -15.80 3.39
CA ARG A 559 -13.61 -14.88 2.49
C ARG A 559 -13.23 -15.57 1.19
N LYS A 560 -13.39 -14.85 0.11
CA LYS A 560 -12.90 -15.24 -1.21
C LYS A 560 -11.46 -14.77 -1.43
N TYR A 561 -11.10 -13.62 -0.86
CA TYR A 561 -9.81 -12.98 -1.08
C TYR A 561 -9.00 -12.92 0.20
N GLY A 562 -7.69 -12.84 0.03
CA GLY A 562 -6.79 -12.54 1.13
C GLY A 562 -7.12 -11.19 1.80
N PHE A 563 -6.65 -11.00 3.01
CA PHE A 563 -6.86 -9.77 3.78
C PHE A 563 -5.57 -9.35 4.48
N LYS A 564 -5.53 -8.14 5.00
CA LYS A 564 -4.32 -7.62 5.65
C LYS A 564 -4.61 -6.85 6.92
N ASP A 565 -3.67 -6.96 7.86
CA ASP A 565 -3.55 -6.11 9.05
C ASP A 565 -2.31 -5.21 8.95
N GLY A 566 -2.02 -4.44 9.99
CA GLY A 566 -0.88 -3.53 10.03
C GLY A 566 0.47 -4.24 10.10
N CYS A 567 0.57 -5.29 10.93
CA CYS A 567 1.76 -6.15 11.07
C CYS A 567 1.39 -7.44 11.83
N SER A 568 2.30 -8.42 11.89
CA SER A 568 2.23 -9.47 12.92
C SER A 568 2.27 -8.83 14.30
N ARG A 569 1.55 -9.36 15.28
CA ARG A 569 1.42 -8.70 16.59
C ARG A 569 1.08 -9.64 17.72
N LEU A 570 1.68 -9.42 18.89
CA LEU A 570 1.28 -10.04 20.13
C LEU A 570 0.53 -9.01 21.00
N VAL A 571 -0.67 -9.37 21.43
CA VAL A 571 -1.47 -8.58 22.38
C VAL A 571 -1.60 -9.41 23.66
N GLU A 572 -1.12 -8.88 24.78
CA GLU A 572 -1.24 -9.50 26.08
C GLU A 572 -1.88 -8.53 27.06
N LEU A 573 -3.01 -8.93 27.63
CA LEU A 573 -3.84 -8.14 28.53
C LEU A 573 -4.05 -8.93 29.82
N ASP A 574 -3.47 -8.43 30.92
CA ASP A 574 -3.62 -9.02 32.24
C ASP A 574 -4.32 -8.05 33.18
N GLU A 575 -5.32 -8.51 33.91
CA GLU A 575 -5.98 -7.69 34.92
C GLU A 575 -6.27 -8.46 36.18
N THR A 576 -5.91 -7.88 37.33
CA THR A 576 -6.36 -8.30 38.65
C THR A 576 -7.39 -7.29 39.16
N ILE A 577 -8.61 -7.76 39.48
CA ILE A 577 -9.68 -6.90 40.00
C ILE A 577 -10.04 -7.37 41.40
N GLN A 578 -9.73 -6.56 42.39
CA GLN A 578 -10.19 -6.80 43.75
C GLN A 578 -11.66 -6.42 43.87
N LEU A 579 -12.51 -7.37 44.22
CA LEU A 579 -13.95 -7.18 44.40
C LEU A 579 -14.28 -6.53 45.76
N PRO A 580 -15.42 -5.82 45.87
CA PRO A 580 -15.92 -5.35 47.17
C PRO A 580 -16.21 -6.52 48.08
N ALA A 581 -16.14 -6.28 49.41
CA ALA A 581 -16.40 -7.30 50.40
C ALA A 581 -17.81 -7.91 50.22
N GLY A 582 -17.90 -9.24 50.26
CA GLY A 582 -19.14 -9.99 50.11
C GLY A 582 -19.57 -10.27 48.67
N TYR A 583 -18.97 -9.65 47.66
CA TYR A 583 -19.31 -9.89 46.24
C TYR A 583 -18.55 -11.08 45.67
N LYS A 584 -19.23 -11.85 44.83
CA LYS A 584 -18.65 -12.98 44.07
C LYS A 584 -18.98 -12.85 42.58
N LEU A 585 -18.07 -13.33 41.75
CA LEU A 585 -18.27 -13.40 40.29
C LEU A 585 -19.37 -14.46 40.00
N VAL A 586 -20.38 -14.04 39.24
CA VAL A 586 -21.47 -14.91 38.76
C VAL A 586 -21.24 -15.33 37.31
N SER A 587 -20.55 -14.46 36.53
CA SER A 587 -20.16 -14.81 35.16
C SER A 587 -19.35 -16.11 35.17
N ALA A 588 -19.58 -16.95 34.14
CA ALA A 588 -18.88 -18.22 34.00
C ALA A 588 -17.35 -17.97 33.88
N ALA A 589 -16.59 -18.82 34.55
CA ALA A 589 -15.15 -18.88 34.35
C ALA A 589 -14.88 -19.28 32.90
N LYS A 590 -13.86 -18.66 32.32
CA LYS A 590 -13.40 -18.96 30.96
C LYS A 590 -11.97 -19.48 31.01
N ASP A 591 -11.69 -20.52 30.23
CA ASP A 591 -10.33 -21.04 30.01
C ASP A 591 -10.30 -21.64 28.62
N GLU A 592 -9.67 -20.90 27.68
CA GLU A 592 -9.75 -21.19 26.24
C GLU A 592 -8.35 -21.11 25.63
N THR A 593 -8.02 -22.08 24.80
CA THR A 593 -6.80 -22.05 23.99
C THR A 593 -7.13 -22.45 22.56
N MET A 594 -6.66 -21.65 21.59
CA MET A 594 -6.80 -21.90 20.16
C MET A 594 -5.45 -21.74 19.48
N GLN A 595 -5.14 -22.64 18.58
CA GLN A 595 -3.95 -22.55 17.74
C GLN A 595 -4.37 -22.64 16.27
N GLY A 596 -3.83 -21.77 15.43
CA GLY A 596 -4.14 -21.72 14.01
C GLY A 596 -3.02 -21.16 13.16
N VAL A 597 -3.14 -21.29 11.85
CA VAL A 597 -2.14 -20.81 10.89
C VAL A 597 -2.05 -19.27 10.90
N GLY A 598 -3.19 -18.59 11.05
CA GLY A 598 -3.27 -17.13 11.04
C GLY A 598 -3.10 -16.48 12.40
N ALA A 599 -3.61 -17.10 13.47
CA ALA A 599 -3.58 -16.55 14.82
C ALA A 599 -3.67 -17.62 15.88
N ASP A 600 -3.11 -17.34 17.06
CA ASP A 600 -3.31 -18.11 18.28
C ASP A 600 -4.00 -17.25 19.33
N PHE A 601 -4.79 -17.88 20.17
CA PHE A 601 -5.44 -17.26 21.31
C PHE A 601 -5.31 -18.12 22.55
N GLU A 602 -5.05 -17.47 23.69
CA GLU A 602 -5.08 -18.05 25.01
C GLU A 602 -5.77 -17.06 25.96
N GLY A 603 -6.76 -17.51 26.70
CA GLY A 603 -7.50 -16.65 27.61
C GLY A 603 -8.01 -17.38 28.82
N SER A 604 -7.95 -16.72 29.98
CA SER A 604 -8.58 -17.24 31.21
C SER A 604 -9.23 -16.11 32.02
N LEU A 605 -10.35 -16.43 32.64
CA LEU A 605 -11.07 -15.55 33.57
C LEU A 605 -11.53 -16.38 34.77
N VAL A 606 -10.93 -16.15 35.93
CA VAL A 606 -11.20 -16.92 37.12
C VAL A 606 -11.28 -16.05 38.37
N GLN A 607 -12.10 -16.43 39.34
CA GLN A 607 -12.06 -15.81 40.66
C GLN A 607 -11.19 -16.65 41.62
N LYS A 608 -10.24 -15.97 42.30
CA LYS A 608 -9.46 -16.54 43.40
C LYS A 608 -9.62 -15.68 44.66
N GLY A 609 -10.30 -16.19 45.67
CA GLY A 609 -10.67 -15.41 46.86
C GLY A 609 -11.58 -14.23 46.51
N ASN A 610 -11.18 -13.02 46.86
CA ASN A 610 -11.88 -11.78 46.51
C ASN A 610 -11.32 -11.08 45.26
N LYS A 611 -10.52 -11.78 44.44
CA LYS A 611 -9.93 -11.23 43.22
C LYS A 611 -10.43 -11.97 41.99
N VAL A 612 -10.78 -11.24 40.97
CA VAL A 612 -10.97 -11.74 39.59
C VAL A 612 -9.65 -11.55 38.84
N LEU A 613 -9.18 -12.61 38.21
CA LEU A 613 -7.97 -12.63 37.39
C LEU A 613 -8.38 -12.86 35.95
N LEU A 614 -7.98 -11.95 35.09
CA LEU A 614 -8.12 -12.04 33.65
C LEU A 614 -6.74 -12.15 33.01
N HIS A 615 -6.60 -13.13 32.15
CA HIS A 615 -5.49 -13.24 31.19
C HIS A 615 -6.06 -13.35 29.78
N ASN A 616 -5.48 -12.64 28.83
CA ASN A 616 -5.92 -12.65 27.44
C ASN A 616 -4.70 -12.41 26.55
N ARG A 617 -4.34 -13.41 25.75
CA ARG A 617 -3.20 -13.41 24.86
C ARG A 617 -3.65 -13.73 23.43
N LEU A 618 -3.45 -12.80 22.49
CA LEU A 618 -3.73 -12.96 21.08
C LEU A 618 -2.43 -12.79 20.29
N ALA A 619 -2.02 -13.78 19.53
CA ALA A 619 -0.87 -13.72 18.63
C ALA A 619 -1.33 -13.72 17.18
N LEU A 620 -1.17 -12.61 16.49
CA LEU A 620 -1.44 -12.44 15.06
C LEU A 620 -0.15 -12.73 14.29
N LYS A 621 -0.13 -13.80 13.49
CA LYS A 621 1.11 -14.39 12.96
C LYS A 621 1.60 -13.79 11.66
N LYS A 622 0.76 -13.05 10.95
CA LYS A 622 1.04 -12.51 9.62
C LYS A 622 0.60 -11.06 9.52
N ARG A 623 1.05 -10.37 8.51
CA ARG A 623 0.50 -9.09 8.05
C ARG A 623 -0.49 -9.31 6.91
N VAL A 624 -0.09 -10.12 5.93
CA VAL A 624 -0.91 -10.48 4.78
C VAL A 624 -1.36 -11.93 4.97
N TYR A 625 -2.66 -12.14 4.95
CA TYR A 625 -3.32 -13.41 5.17
C TYR A 625 -3.95 -13.91 3.88
N GLU A 626 -3.86 -15.19 3.61
CA GLU A 626 -4.64 -15.83 2.56
C GLU A 626 -6.10 -16.03 3.01
N ALA A 627 -7.01 -16.23 2.06
CA ALA A 627 -8.41 -16.51 2.39
C ALA A 627 -8.56 -17.74 3.32
N SER A 628 -7.70 -18.74 3.16
CA SER A 628 -7.66 -19.95 4.00
C SER A 628 -7.24 -19.71 5.45
N ASP A 629 -6.60 -18.57 5.76
CA ASP A 629 -6.22 -18.21 7.12
C ASP A 629 -7.41 -17.63 7.92
N TRP A 630 -8.51 -17.30 7.23
CA TRP A 630 -9.60 -16.52 7.78
C TRP A 630 -10.26 -17.16 9.00
N GLU A 631 -10.55 -18.44 8.93
CA GLU A 631 -11.23 -19.14 10.01
C GLU A 631 -10.44 -19.06 11.32
N SER A 632 -9.14 -19.37 11.28
CA SER A 632 -8.28 -19.32 12.45
C SER A 632 -8.12 -17.89 13.00
N PHE A 633 -7.96 -16.91 12.12
CA PHE A 633 -7.89 -15.49 12.49
C PHE A 633 -9.20 -15.03 13.14
N ARG A 634 -10.33 -15.27 12.48
CA ARG A 634 -11.68 -14.90 12.94
C ARG A 634 -12.00 -15.49 14.31
N ASN A 635 -11.75 -16.77 14.48
CA ASN A 635 -12.05 -17.47 15.73
C ASN A 635 -11.20 -16.94 16.90
N ALA A 636 -9.89 -16.75 16.69
CA ALA A 636 -9.00 -16.19 17.71
C ALA A 636 -9.37 -14.74 18.08
N VAL A 637 -9.68 -13.88 17.09
CA VAL A 637 -10.10 -12.49 17.36
C VAL A 637 -11.47 -12.43 18.05
N ASN A 638 -12.41 -13.29 17.69
CA ASN A 638 -13.71 -13.35 18.36
C ASN A 638 -13.59 -13.85 19.80
N ALA A 639 -12.77 -14.87 20.04
CA ALA A 639 -12.47 -15.34 21.41
C ALA A 639 -11.83 -14.21 22.23
N HIS A 640 -10.84 -13.50 21.68
CA HIS A 640 -10.25 -12.32 22.32
C HIS A 640 -11.31 -11.27 22.68
N LYS A 641 -12.21 -10.93 21.76
CA LYS A 641 -13.29 -9.94 21.97
C LYS A 641 -14.27 -10.36 23.06
N ALA A 642 -14.58 -11.65 23.18
CA ALA A 642 -15.54 -12.18 24.15
C ALA A 642 -15.14 -11.96 25.62
N TYR A 643 -13.85 -11.74 25.90
CA TYR A 643 -13.38 -11.35 27.24
C TYR A 643 -13.70 -9.88 27.59
N GLY A 644 -14.13 -9.08 26.64
CA GLY A 644 -14.60 -7.71 26.83
C GLY A 644 -16.10 -7.60 27.14
N GLU A 645 -16.81 -8.71 27.34
CA GLU A 645 -18.21 -8.71 27.78
C GLU A 645 -18.35 -8.24 29.22
N TYR A 646 -19.58 -7.86 29.59
CA TYR A 646 -19.86 -7.46 30.97
C TYR A 646 -19.73 -8.65 31.92
N LEU A 647 -18.96 -8.45 32.97
CA LEU A 647 -18.91 -9.35 34.13
C LEU A 647 -20.01 -8.97 35.10
N VAL A 648 -20.62 -9.99 35.72
CA VAL A 648 -21.64 -9.82 36.73
C VAL A 648 -21.09 -10.32 38.07
N ILE A 649 -21.17 -9.49 39.10
CA ILE A 649 -20.88 -9.87 40.49
C ILE A 649 -22.11 -9.65 41.33
N LYS A 650 -22.33 -10.56 42.31
CA LYS A 650 -23.43 -10.49 43.27
C LYS A 650 -22.89 -10.54 44.69
N LYS A 651 -23.64 -9.87 45.59
CA LYS A 651 -23.35 -9.86 47.05
C LYS A 651 -23.77 -11.16 47.72
#